data_cd7d6a448d0cdceebbee8aa3054f54a3
#
_entry.id   cd7d6a448d0cdceebbee8aa3054f54a3
#
_cell.length_a   1.000
_cell.length_b   1.000
_cell.length_c   1.000
_cell.angle_alpha   90.00
_cell.angle_beta   90.00
_cell.angle_gamma   90.00
#
_symmetry.space_group_name_H-M   'P 1'
#
loop_
_entity.id
_entity.type
_entity.pdbx_description
1 polymer ?
#
loop_
_entity_poly.entity_id
_entity_poly.type
_entity_poly.pdbx_seq_one_letter_code
_entity_poly.pdbx_strand_id
1 'polypeptide(L)'
;MMKLNTIGGMVATVAVGVALVQGCISAPSVGDPYFTQVKPTANVYAKQGQSGVLKIAVMPLKAATDLIGSSVSDMVVTELLRTQKYQLVERGQMAKVMNEAELAMAGVSEAKAVEAAKLLGAEAVVIGTVDEYGTQMKGGSSFPVVALSIRLIDCATGKIVWSADLAKISSRVDTPLSTHARDVVHELVASLYQHLIGIVGTLPPAAPAGVSVGEMGLREAVVQWQMPDFPAKYRVERGIAQEGPFVSVGDVNATDGRFVDSNGLKDSTVYYYRIVGVGRTGMASEPSAVVETMTAPPPDPPAQVAATVPSSRCVALTWTAPRSDGVVEYIVERTASGSGSWRRVGSSTVPSFRDGGVKGCDLADSTTYRYRVVAKNRVGAEGAPSQEVEAKTLPPPAKVVDFRAVTDQVRCAPLSWRKSPEADVSGYEIERAEGEDAAFGPHVAVGKSGTFEDGKRKEGDLKDGVVYRYRIRAVNPVGGQGEWSDVATVLTKPMPKVPTGLATTRDVAGKVSLKWNANAEDFVNGYDVESRSENGWFRSTVAEKTAACAAEDNGLKAGEIRLYRIRALDRYGRASDWSAEVQGAARPLPDPPRDIRAVRVDNGYKITFAPPRDGMTEFRIYRKKFMGSDLVKTIKTKEVTIDAPPAGETEDMVVTAVDECGLESVQSEKVRIGQ
;
A
#
# COMPACT_ATOMS: atom_id res chain seq x y z
N MET A 1 33.52 19.30 26.08
CA MET A 1 34.27 18.64 27.16
C MET A 1 34.79 17.34 26.59
N MET A 2 35.97 17.28 26.14
CA MET A 2 37.17 16.78 26.87
C MET A 2 37.07 15.29 27.14
N LYS A 3 37.91 14.40 26.75
CA LYS A 3 39.39 14.35 26.41
C LYS A 3 39.60 12.95 25.85
N LEU A 4 40.27 12.70 24.81
CA LEU A 4 41.75 12.57 24.63
C LEU A 4 42.39 11.41 25.39
N ASN A 5 43.14 10.67 24.60
CA ASN A 5 44.49 10.09 24.85
C ASN A 5 44.49 8.58 24.99
N THR A 6 45.46 7.84 24.55
CA THR A 6 46.73 8.05 23.78
C THR A 6 47.37 6.67 23.59
N ILE A 7 47.98 6.44 22.40
CA ILE A 7 49.38 6.04 22.15
C ILE A 7 49.99 4.83 22.87
N GLY A 8 50.58 3.97 22.11
CA GLY A 8 51.70 3.08 22.38
C GLY A 8 51.64 1.83 21.51
N GLY A 9 52.38 1.50 20.58
CA GLY A 9 53.79 1.76 20.35
C GLY A 9 54.50 0.41 20.28
N MET A 10 54.98 0.09 19.05
CA MET A 10 56.16 -0.71 18.74
C MET A 10 56.30 -2.11 19.39
N VAL A 11 56.47 -3.14 18.58
CA VAL A 11 57.76 -3.80 18.29
C VAL A 11 57.55 -4.87 17.21
N ALA A 12 58.34 -4.78 16.14
CA ALA A 12 58.45 -5.79 15.11
C ALA A 12 59.24 -7.00 15.67
N THR A 13 58.73 -8.18 15.40
CA THR A 13 59.53 -9.41 15.47
C THR A 13 59.24 -10.23 14.22
N VAL A 14 60.23 -10.32 13.36
CA VAL A 14 60.19 -11.22 12.18
C VAL A 14 60.34 -12.64 12.71
N ALA A 15 59.26 -13.42 12.57
CA ALA A 15 59.30 -14.87 12.67
C ALA A 15 58.93 -15.45 11.33
N VAL A 16 59.89 -16.04 10.65
CA VAL A 16 59.67 -16.89 9.46
C VAL A 16 58.93 -18.13 9.96
N GLY A 17 57.63 -18.12 9.78
CA GLY A 17 56.78 -19.27 10.00
C GLY A 17 56.32 -19.79 8.65
N VAL A 18 56.71 -21.00 8.31
CA VAL A 18 56.12 -21.78 7.23
C VAL A 18 54.65 -21.97 7.55
N ALA A 19 53.80 -21.14 6.98
CA ALA A 19 52.40 -21.31 7.09
C ALA A 19 51.99 -22.37 6.05
N LEU A 20 51.72 -23.57 6.53
CA LEU A 20 50.77 -24.50 5.92
C LEU A 20 49.47 -23.74 5.72
N VAL A 21 49.19 -23.35 4.47
CA VAL A 21 47.86 -22.84 4.12
C VAL A 21 46.87 -24.02 4.24
N GLN A 22 46.38 -24.25 5.43
CA GLN A 22 45.08 -24.90 5.63
C GLN A 22 44.05 -23.89 5.10
N GLY A 23 43.63 -24.10 3.83
CA GLY A 23 42.47 -23.43 3.31
C GLY A 23 41.30 -23.71 4.27
N CYS A 24 40.87 -22.70 4.97
CA CYS A 24 39.58 -22.71 5.64
C CYS A 24 38.51 -22.94 4.58
N ILE A 25 38.06 -24.18 4.47
CA ILE A 25 36.82 -24.52 3.79
C ILE A 25 35.73 -23.90 4.63
N SER A 26 35.19 -22.78 4.19
CA SER A 26 33.92 -22.31 4.72
C SER A 26 32.90 -23.41 4.45
N ALA A 27 32.36 -24.01 5.50
CA ALA A 27 31.26 -24.94 5.37
C ALA A 27 30.14 -24.29 4.50
N PRO A 28 29.59 -25.02 3.53
CA PRO A 28 28.48 -24.49 2.75
C PRO A 28 27.33 -24.16 3.68
N SER A 29 26.68 -23.02 3.44
CA SER A 29 25.48 -22.64 4.14
C SER A 29 24.43 -23.75 3.96
N VAL A 30 23.72 -24.09 5.02
CA VAL A 30 22.64 -25.08 5.02
C VAL A 30 21.69 -24.74 3.86
N GLY A 31 21.74 -25.56 2.77
CA GLY A 31 20.91 -25.38 1.57
C GLY A 31 21.64 -25.39 0.21
N ASP A 32 22.95 -25.45 0.18
CA ASP A 32 23.68 -25.54 -1.09
C ASP A 32 24.45 -26.88 -1.15
N PRO A 33 23.89 -27.93 -1.84
CA PRO A 33 24.47 -29.28 -1.85
C PRO A 33 25.66 -29.43 -2.81
N TYR A 34 26.07 -28.34 -3.51
CA TYR A 34 27.03 -28.48 -4.60
C TYR A 34 28.38 -27.83 -4.27
N PHE A 35 29.43 -28.62 -4.35
CA PHE A 35 30.81 -28.18 -4.17
C PHE A 35 31.39 -27.69 -5.50
N THR A 36 31.99 -26.51 -5.50
CA THR A 36 32.73 -25.99 -6.64
C THR A 36 34.20 -26.38 -6.61
N GLN A 37 34.51 -27.57 -6.15
CA GLN A 37 35.92 -28.03 -6.09
C GLN A 37 36.12 -29.30 -6.90
N VAL A 38 37.15 -29.25 -7.75
CA VAL A 38 37.76 -30.47 -8.29
C VAL A 38 38.55 -31.12 -7.15
N LYS A 39 38.18 -32.31 -6.75
CA LYS A 39 38.95 -33.12 -5.79
C LYS A 39 39.71 -34.22 -6.57
N PRO A 40 40.92 -33.90 -7.08
CA PRO A 40 41.71 -34.94 -7.75
C PRO A 40 42.36 -35.84 -6.69
N THR A 41 42.17 -37.13 -6.86
CA THR A 41 42.90 -38.14 -6.10
C THR A 41 43.90 -38.75 -7.06
N ALA A 42 45.13 -38.24 -7.11
CA ALA A 42 46.13 -38.74 -8.04
C ALA A 42 47.13 -39.64 -7.35
N ASN A 43 47.15 -40.91 -7.75
CA ASN A 43 48.31 -41.74 -7.61
C ASN A 43 49.09 -41.68 -8.92
N VAL A 44 50.09 -40.79 -8.98
CA VAL A 44 50.88 -40.56 -10.21
C VAL A 44 51.78 -41.74 -10.47
N TYR A 45 51.45 -42.51 -11.46
CA TYR A 45 52.37 -43.46 -12.07
C TYR A 45 52.94 -42.82 -13.36
N ALA A 46 54.01 -42.11 -13.23
CA ALA A 46 54.83 -41.77 -14.40
C ALA A 46 55.68 -43.02 -14.72
N LYS A 47 55.46 -43.70 -15.81
CA LYS A 47 56.44 -44.61 -16.41
C LYS A 47 57.60 -43.76 -16.89
N GLN A 48 58.74 -43.80 -16.19
CA GLN A 48 59.98 -43.22 -16.67
C GLN A 48 60.33 -43.88 -18.03
N GLY A 49 60.42 -43.07 -19.08
CA GLY A 49 61.13 -43.43 -20.29
C GLY A 49 60.33 -43.66 -21.58
N GLN A 50 59.04 -43.25 -21.64
CA GLN A 50 58.34 -43.27 -22.95
C GLN A 50 58.04 -41.85 -23.42
N SER A 51 58.79 -41.44 -24.47
CA SER A 51 58.43 -40.34 -25.34
C SER A 51 57.36 -40.79 -26.33
N GLY A 52 56.13 -40.95 -25.87
CA GLY A 52 55.02 -41.40 -26.70
C GLY A 52 53.69 -40.77 -26.26
N VAL A 53 52.88 -40.49 -27.26
CA VAL A 53 51.50 -39.97 -27.03
C VAL A 53 50.67 -41.09 -26.40
N LEU A 54 50.18 -40.95 -25.18
CA LEU A 54 49.37 -41.93 -24.48
C LEU A 54 48.05 -42.22 -25.25
N LYS A 55 47.80 -43.49 -25.56
CA LYS A 55 46.59 -43.92 -26.25
C LYS A 55 45.50 -44.22 -25.23
N ILE A 56 44.43 -43.45 -25.27
CA ILE A 56 43.30 -43.51 -24.28
C ILE A 56 42.02 -43.96 -24.99
N ALA A 57 41.28 -44.87 -24.34
CA ALA A 57 39.90 -45.16 -24.67
C ALA A 57 38.96 -44.42 -23.72
N VAL A 58 37.92 -43.79 -24.25
CA VAL A 58 36.88 -43.15 -23.45
C VAL A 58 35.60 -43.95 -23.55
N MET A 59 35.15 -44.59 -22.46
CA MET A 59 33.89 -45.31 -22.40
C MET A 59 32.70 -44.39 -22.26
N PRO A 60 31.49 -44.78 -22.70
CA PRO A 60 30.26 -44.07 -22.39
C PRO A 60 30.12 -43.87 -20.89
N LEU A 61 29.92 -42.66 -20.44
CA LEU A 61 29.70 -42.36 -19.03
C LEU A 61 28.32 -42.82 -18.60
N LYS A 62 28.22 -43.40 -17.42
CA LYS A 62 26.95 -43.80 -16.83
C LYS A 62 26.16 -42.53 -16.48
N ALA A 63 24.91 -42.43 -16.94
CA ALA A 63 24.04 -41.29 -16.73
C ALA A 63 22.57 -41.72 -16.55
N ALA A 64 21.70 -40.78 -16.26
CA ALA A 64 20.25 -41.04 -16.17
C ALA A 64 19.65 -41.52 -17.49
N THR A 65 20.24 -41.14 -18.63
CA THR A 65 19.91 -41.66 -19.96
C THR A 65 21.20 -41.88 -20.77
N ASP A 66 21.18 -42.84 -21.69
CA ASP A 66 22.31 -43.14 -22.55
C ASP A 66 22.69 -41.94 -23.43
N LEU A 67 21.71 -41.13 -23.82
CA LEU A 67 21.94 -39.93 -24.61
C LEU A 67 22.79 -38.91 -23.86
N ILE A 68 22.51 -38.68 -22.58
CA ILE A 68 23.29 -37.78 -21.73
C ILE A 68 24.70 -38.32 -21.54
N GLY A 69 24.82 -39.60 -21.19
CA GLY A 69 26.11 -40.25 -21.01
C GLY A 69 26.99 -40.17 -22.25
N SER A 70 26.44 -40.47 -23.41
CA SER A 70 27.15 -40.36 -24.70
C SER A 70 27.54 -38.92 -25.01
N SER A 71 26.63 -37.97 -24.85
CA SER A 71 26.92 -36.55 -25.14
C SER A 71 28.05 -36.01 -24.28
N VAL A 72 28.06 -36.32 -22.97
CA VAL A 72 29.12 -35.88 -22.07
C VAL A 72 30.44 -36.61 -22.38
N SER A 73 30.40 -37.89 -22.75
CA SER A 73 31.59 -38.62 -23.19
C SER A 73 32.23 -38.00 -24.44
N ASP A 74 31.41 -37.56 -25.41
CA ASP A 74 31.87 -36.85 -26.59
C ASP A 74 32.51 -35.49 -26.24
N MET A 75 32.01 -34.83 -25.21
CA MET A 75 32.66 -33.61 -24.69
C MET A 75 34.04 -33.93 -24.06
N VAL A 76 34.14 -35.03 -23.29
CA VAL A 76 35.40 -35.51 -22.73
C VAL A 76 36.42 -35.83 -23.83
N VAL A 77 35.95 -36.58 -24.86
CA VAL A 77 36.78 -36.86 -26.05
C VAL A 77 37.30 -35.57 -26.71
N THR A 78 36.39 -34.63 -26.92
CA THR A 78 36.74 -33.35 -27.56
C THR A 78 37.78 -32.56 -26.73
N GLU A 79 37.60 -32.50 -25.42
CA GLU A 79 38.55 -31.82 -24.57
C GLU A 79 39.91 -32.53 -24.46
N LEU A 80 39.95 -33.87 -24.43
CA LEU A 80 41.19 -34.61 -24.47
C LEU A 80 41.92 -34.41 -25.81
N LEU A 81 41.19 -34.40 -26.96
CA LEU A 81 41.79 -34.09 -28.27
C LEU A 81 42.40 -32.67 -28.34
N ARG A 82 41.75 -31.70 -27.73
CA ARG A 82 42.25 -30.32 -27.67
C ARG A 82 43.64 -30.22 -27.04
N THR A 83 43.97 -31.13 -26.15
CA THR A 83 45.30 -31.15 -25.51
C THR A 83 46.42 -31.59 -26.47
N GLN A 84 46.12 -32.21 -27.60
CA GLN A 84 47.05 -32.79 -28.59
C GLN A 84 48.12 -33.74 -28.02
N LYS A 85 47.86 -34.27 -26.79
CA LYS A 85 48.80 -35.16 -26.08
C LYS A 85 48.32 -36.61 -26.03
N TYR A 86 47.13 -36.86 -26.46
CA TYR A 86 46.52 -38.19 -26.41
C TYR A 86 46.09 -38.63 -27.79
N GLN A 87 46.35 -39.90 -28.07
CA GLN A 87 45.66 -40.59 -29.16
C GLN A 87 44.40 -41.21 -28.58
N LEU A 88 43.25 -40.89 -29.15
CA LEU A 88 42.00 -41.47 -28.69
C LEU A 88 41.56 -42.61 -29.56
N VAL A 89 41.02 -43.66 -28.93
CA VAL A 89 40.38 -44.78 -29.63
C VAL A 89 39.03 -44.27 -30.14
N GLU A 90 38.81 -44.39 -31.44
CA GLU A 90 37.53 -44.03 -32.06
C GLU A 90 36.40 -44.91 -31.57
N ARG A 91 35.24 -44.30 -31.33
CA ARG A 91 34.01 -45.04 -30.88
C ARG A 91 33.63 -46.18 -31.81
N GLY A 92 33.81 -46.01 -33.13
CA GLY A 92 33.57 -47.05 -34.10
C GLY A 92 34.50 -48.26 -33.97
N GLN A 93 35.69 -48.10 -33.40
CA GLN A 93 36.60 -49.20 -33.08
C GLN A 93 36.16 -49.92 -31.80
N MET A 94 35.65 -49.17 -30.80
CA MET A 94 35.06 -49.78 -29.58
C MET A 94 33.85 -50.62 -29.89
N ALA A 95 33.00 -50.25 -30.83
CA ALA A 95 31.83 -50.98 -31.28
C ALA A 95 32.16 -52.30 -31.95
N LYS A 96 33.42 -52.53 -32.42
CA LYS A 96 33.90 -53.80 -32.98
C LYS A 96 34.31 -54.78 -31.90
N VAL A 97 34.62 -54.33 -30.70
CA VAL A 97 35.12 -55.17 -29.60
C VAL A 97 34.03 -55.41 -28.56
N MET A 98 33.11 -54.51 -28.43
CA MET A 98 31.94 -54.62 -27.59
C MET A 98 30.69 -54.52 -28.46
N ASN A 99 29.67 -55.33 -28.18
CA ASN A 99 28.43 -55.22 -28.94
C ASN A 99 27.72 -53.90 -28.62
N GLU A 100 26.88 -53.39 -29.54
CA GLU A 100 26.18 -52.12 -29.38
C GLU A 100 25.31 -52.06 -28.10
N ALA A 101 24.77 -53.17 -27.65
CA ALA A 101 24.01 -53.29 -26.44
C ALA A 101 24.88 -53.11 -25.18
N GLU A 102 26.12 -53.60 -25.20
CA GLU A 102 27.07 -53.39 -24.10
C GLU A 102 27.64 -51.98 -24.08
N LEU A 103 27.79 -51.32 -25.24
CA LEU A 103 28.18 -49.93 -25.37
C LEU A 103 27.04 -48.97 -24.97
N ALA A 104 25.79 -49.37 -25.19
CA ALA A 104 24.61 -48.63 -24.85
C ALA A 104 24.19 -48.83 -23.39
N MET A 105 24.60 -49.92 -22.74
CA MET A 105 24.26 -50.15 -21.33
C MET A 105 25.03 -49.18 -20.42
N ALA A 106 24.29 -48.32 -19.79
CA ALA A 106 24.82 -47.42 -18.78
C ALA A 106 25.49 -48.18 -17.64
N GLY A 107 26.83 -48.32 -17.71
CA GLY A 107 27.64 -48.90 -16.64
C GLY A 107 28.40 -50.15 -17.04
N VAL A 108 29.28 -50.04 -18.02
CA VAL A 108 30.33 -51.04 -18.23
C VAL A 108 31.14 -51.17 -16.94
N SER A 109 31.34 -52.42 -16.45
CA SER A 109 32.16 -52.63 -15.26
C SER A 109 33.62 -52.24 -15.53
N GLU A 110 34.35 -51.74 -14.52
CA GLU A 110 35.76 -51.34 -14.65
C GLU A 110 36.61 -52.44 -15.33
N ALA A 111 36.40 -53.70 -14.97
CA ALA A 111 37.12 -54.82 -15.55
C ALA A 111 36.87 -55.00 -17.06
N LYS A 112 35.59 -54.89 -17.48
CA LYS A 112 35.23 -55.00 -18.90
C LYS A 112 35.72 -53.82 -19.71
N ALA A 113 35.69 -52.59 -19.12
CA ALA A 113 36.23 -51.41 -19.76
C ALA A 113 37.74 -51.52 -20.02
N VAL A 114 38.47 -52.03 -19.05
CA VAL A 114 39.93 -52.27 -19.17
C VAL A 114 40.22 -53.31 -20.20
N GLU A 115 39.45 -54.43 -20.23
CA GLU A 115 39.62 -55.51 -21.21
C GLU A 115 39.37 -55.04 -22.66
N ALA A 116 38.26 -54.31 -22.87
CA ALA A 116 37.94 -53.77 -24.18
C ALA A 116 39.02 -52.74 -24.65
N ALA A 117 39.47 -51.88 -23.75
CA ALA A 117 40.52 -50.88 -24.04
C ALA A 117 41.85 -51.59 -24.41
N LYS A 118 42.23 -52.63 -23.69
CA LYS A 118 43.42 -53.47 -24.02
C LYS A 118 43.35 -54.09 -25.43
N LEU A 119 42.21 -54.65 -25.81
CA LEU A 119 42.03 -55.24 -27.14
C LEU A 119 42.19 -54.22 -28.26
N LEU A 120 41.93 -52.93 -28.00
CA LEU A 120 42.11 -51.79 -28.93
C LEU A 120 43.49 -51.14 -28.84
N GLY A 121 44.37 -51.74 -28.01
CA GLY A 121 45.73 -51.21 -27.80
C GLY A 121 45.78 -49.86 -27.08
N ALA A 122 44.78 -49.58 -26.29
CA ALA A 122 44.81 -48.40 -25.40
C ALA A 122 45.66 -48.69 -24.16
N GLU A 123 46.41 -47.70 -23.71
CA GLU A 123 47.24 -47.78 -22.52
C GLU A 123 46.48 -47.42 -21.26
N ALA A 124 45.41 -46.60 -21.41
CA ALA A 124 44.51 -46.22 -20.33
C ALA A 124 43.05 -46.14 -20.82
N VAL A 125 42.13 -46.25 -19.89
CA VAL A 125 40.70 -46.09 -20.16
C VAL A 125 40.07 -45.06 -19.20
N VAL A 126 39.24 -44.18 -19.76
CA VAL A 126 38.41 -43.25 -19.04
C VAL A 126 37.03 -43.88 -18.84
N ILE A 127 36.60 -43.93 -17.60
CA ILE A 127 35.23 -44.30 -17.19
C ILE A 127 34.69 -43.23 -16.22
N GLY A 128 33.37 -43.22 -16.00
CA GLY A 128 32.79 -42.30 -15.03
C GLY A 128 31.28 -42.26 -15.02
N THR A 129 30.75 -41.35 -14.27
CA THR A 129 29.30 -41.13 -14.10
C THR A 129 28.95 -39.67 -14.32
N VAL A 130 27.79 -39.42 -14.86
CA VAL A 130 27.10 -38.13 -14.86
C VAL A 130 26.07 -38.19 -13.75
N ASP A 131 26.44 -37.68 -12.61
CA ASP A 131 25.64 -37.78 -11.37
C ASP A 131 24.47 -36.82 -11.41
N GLU A 132 24.62 -35.66 -12.05
CA GLU A 132 23.55 -34.69 -12.26
C GLU A 132 23.73 -33.98 -13.62
N TYR A 133 22.63 -33.82 -14.35
CA TYR A 133 22.57 -33.09 -15.61
C TYR A 133 21.18 -32.52 -15.81
N GLY A 134 21.00 -31.26 -15.36
CA GLY A 134 19.67 -30.65 -15.34
C GLY A 134 19.71 -29.18 -14.93
N THR A 135 18.60 -28.74 -14.40
CA THR A 135 18.45 -27.37 -13.88
C THR A 135 17.90 -27.40 -12.48
N GLN A 136 18.37 -26.48 -11.65
CA GLN A 136 17.89 -26.27 -10.30
C GLN A 136 17.19 -24.91 -10.20
N MET A 137 16.05 -24.90 -9.55
CA MET A 137 15.31 -23.66 -9.28
C MET A 137 15.85 -22.97 -8.02
N LYS A 138 16.24 -21.71 -8.15
CA LYS A 138 16.66 -20.87 -7.01
C LYS A 138 16.11 -19.46 -7.19
N GLY A 139 15.34 -18.97 -6.22
CA GLY A 139 14.76 -17.62 -6.27
C GLY A 139 13.82 -17.36 -7.45
N GLY A 140 13.13 -18.40 -7.96
CA GLY A 140 12.23 -18.28 -9.11
C GLY A 140 12.91 -18.38 -10.48
N SER A 141 14.24 -18.50 -10.52
CA SER A 141 15.03 -18.67 -11.75
C SER A 141 15.62 -20.06 -11.83
N SER A 142 15.80 -20.58 -13.07
CA SER A 142 16.37 -21.89 -13.35
C SER A 142 17.84 -21.79 -13.71
N PHE A 143 18.68 -22.52 -12.99
CA PHE A 143 20.14 -22.52 -13.18
C PHE A 143 20.60 -23.90 -13.66
N PRO A 144 21.43 -24.01 -14.70
CA PRO A 144 22.06 -25.25 -15.10
C PRO A 144 22.92 -25.84 -13.98
N VAL A 145 22.79 -27.13 -13.77
CA VAL A 145 23.61 -27.90 -12.83
C VAL A 145 24.16 -29.14 -13.51
N VAL A 146 25.45 -29.39 -13.31
CA VAL A 146 26.15 -30.54 -13.82
C VAL A 146 27.09 -31.10 -12.74
N ALA A 147 27.03 -32.39 -12.52
CA ALA A 147 27.93 -33.12 -11.64
C ALA A 147 28.50 -34.32 -12.38
N LEU A 148 29.81 -34.47 -12.38
CA LEU A 148 30.55 -35.50 -13.09
C LEU A 148 31.58 -36.12 -12.14
N SER A 149 31.71 -37.45 -12.25
CA SER A 149 32.78 -38.22 -11.62
C SER A 149 33.52 -39.01 -12.70
N ILE A 150 34.82 -38.77 -12.87
CA ILE A 150 35.61 -39.39 -13.93
C ILE A 150 36.86 -40.04 -13.33
N ARG A 151 37.21 -41.21 -13.86
CA ARG A 151 38.40 -42.00 -13.48
C ARG A 151 39.20 -42.37 -14.70
N LEU A 152 40.50 -42.32 -14.59
CA LEU A 152 41.44 -42.88 -15.55
C LEU A 152 42.08 -44.14 -14.96
N ILE A 153 41.96 -45.24 -15.66
CA ILE A 153 42.49 -46.55 -15.22
C ILE A 153 43.60 -46.96 -16.18
N ASP A 154 44.77 -47.33 -15.66
CA ASP A 154 45.87 -47.91 -16.43
C ASP A 154 45.45 -49.32 -16.90
N CYS A 155 45.47 -49.53 -18.20
CA CYS A 155 45.08 -50.83 -18.79
C CYS A 155 46.03 -51.96 -18.47
N ALA A 156 47.29 -51.74 -18.20
CA ALA A 156 48.25 -52.80 -17.89
C ALA A 156 48.06 -53.33 -16.47
N THR A 157 47.82 -52.42 -15.51
CA THR A 157 47.76 -52.76 -14.09
C THR A 157 46.33 -52.86 -13.52
N GLY A 158 45.34 -52.33 -14.24
CA GLY A 158 43.96 -52.19 -13.74
C GLY A 158 43.79 -51.18 -12.59
N LYS A 159 44.79 -50.40 -12.30
CA LYS A 159 44.76 -49.44 -11.20
C LYS A 159 44.22 -48.09 -11.66
N ILE A 160 43.46 -47.43 -10.79
CA ILE A 160 43.05 -46.01 -11.00
C ILE A 160 44.29 -45.17 -10.85
N VAL A 161 44.69 -44.47 -11.93
CA VAL A 161 45.83 -43.57 -11.97
C VAL A 161 45.44 -42.10 -11.72
N TRP A 162 44.16 -41.80 -11.95
CA TRP A 162 43.60 -40.52 -11.63
C TRP A 162 42.08 -40.62 -11.45
N SER A 163 41.54 -39.83 -10.56
CA SER A 163 40.08 -39.62 -10.44
C SER A 163 39.77 -38.17 -10.02
N ALA A 164 38.66 -37.68 -10.50
CA ALA A 164 38.17 -36.38 -10.09
C ALA A 164 36.65 -36.33 -10.13
N ASP A 165 36.09 -35.64 -9.17
CA ASP A 165 34.67 -35.36 -9.05
C ASP A 165 34.49 -33.84 -9.09
N LEU A 166 33.52 -33.37 -9.87
CA LEU A 166 33.20 -31.96 -9.95
C LEU A 166 31.69 -31.76 -10.10
N ALA A 167 31.12 -30.98 -9.21
CA ALA A 167 29.74 -30.52 -9.27
C ALA A 167 29.69 -29.01 -9.33
N LYS A 168 28.96 -28.46 -10.29
CA LYS A 168 28.80 -27.03 -10.46
C LYS A 168 27.37 -26.63 -10.80
N ILE A 169 26.95 -25.52 -10.25
CA ILE A 169 25.75 -24.76 -10.67
C ILE A 169 26.22 -23.54 -11.43
N SER A 170 25.62 -23.23 -12.58
CA SER A 170 25.93 -22.00 -13.30
C SER A 170 25.60 -20.77 -12.47
N SER A 171 26.46 -19.78 -12.51
CA SER A 171 26.20 -18.46 -11.90
C SER A 171 25.27 -17.58 -12.74
N ARG A 172 24.91 -18.02 -13.97
CA ARG A 172 24.06 -17.28 -14.91
C ARG A 172 22.83 -18.09 -15.27
N VAL A 173 21.68 -17.45 -15.22
CA VAL A 173 20.35 -18.06 -15.51
C VAL A 173 20.24 -18.52 -16.97
N ASP A 174 20.81 -17.76 -17.90
CA ASP A 174 20.62 -17.97 -19.35
C ASP A 174 21.70 -18.84 -19.99
N THR A 175 22.56 -19.48 -19.21
CA THR A 175 23.58 -20.37 -19.77
C THR A 175 22.90 -21.64 -20.26
N PRO A 176 23.08 -22.06 -21.55
CA PRO A 176 22.60 -23.34 -22.01
C PRO A 176 23.25 -24.47 -21.21
N LEU A 177 22.47 -25.51 -20.86
CA LEU A 177 22.94 -26.67 -20.08
C LEU A 177 24.14 -27.35 -20.73
N SER A 178 24.14 -27.49 -22.07
CA SER A 178 25.25 -28.05 -22.81
C SER A 178 26.54 -27.22 -22.76
N THR A 179 26.41 -25.88 -22.68
CA THR A 179 27.57 -24.99 -22.51
C THR A 179 28.14 -25.16 -21.10
N HIS A 180 27.28 -25.16 -20.08
CA HIS A 180 27.70 -25.37 -18.69
C HIS A 180 28.36 -26.77 -18.51
N ALA A 181 27.81 -27.80 -19.13
CA ALA A 181 28.41 -29.14 -19.11
C ALA A 181 29.81 -29.16 -19.74
N ARG A 182 30.00 -28.45 -20.85
CA ARG A 182 31.32 -28.33 -21.49
C ARG A 182 32.32 -27.62 -20.59
N ASP A 183 31.93 -26.57 -19.88
CA ASP A 183 32.79 -25.89 -18.93
C ASP A 183 33.22 -26.83 -17.78
N VAL A 184 32.31 -27.62 -17.26
CA VAL A 184 32.60 -28.61 -16.21
C VAL A 184 33.55 -29.72 -16.73
N VAL A 185 33.33 -30.23 -17.91
CA VAL A 185 34.20 -31.21 -18.54
C VAL A 185 35.60 -30.62 -18.80
N HIS A 186 35.66 -29.39 -19.29
CA HIS A 186 36.91 -28.68 -19.51
C HIS A 186 37.76 -28.58 -18.23
N GLU A 187 37.15 -28.20 -17.12
CA GLU A 187 37.85 -28.09 -15.84
C GLU A 187 38.32 -29.46 -15.30
N LEU A 188 37.50 -30.51 -15.46
CA LEU A 188 37.90 -31.88 -15.11
C LEU A 188 39.12 -32.35 -15.93
N VAL A 189 39.06 -32.17 -17.24
CA VAL A 189 40.15 -32.60 -18.15
C VAL A 189 41.40 -31.74 -17.87
N ALA A 190 41.24 -30.46 -17.55
CA ALA A 190 42.37 -29.61 -17.13
C ALA A 190 43.06 -30.14 -15.87
N SER A 191 42.27 -30.64 -14.90
CA SER A 191 42.80 -31.28 -13.70
C SER A 191 43.56 -32.58 -14.01
N LEU A 192 43.00 -33.44 -14.87
CA LEU A 192 43.71 -34.63 -15.35
C LEU A 192 45.08 -34.27 -15.93
N TYR A 193 45.08 -33.27 -16.78
CA TYR A 193 46.27 -32.79 -17.46
C TYR A 193 47.37 -32.34 -16.49
N GLN A 194 47.02 -31.52 -15.50
CA GLN A 194 47.96 -31.04 -14.47
C GLN A 194 48.63 -32.14 -13.67
N HIS A 195 47.95 -33.28 -13.46
CA HIS A 195 48.45 -34.42 -12.71
C HIS A 195 49.30 -35.40 -13.53
N LEU A 196 49.05 -35.50 -14.82
CA LEU A 196 49.82 -36.42 -15.71
C LEU A 196 51.17 -35.85 -16.19
N ILE A 197 51.37 -34.52 -16.11
CA ILE A 197 52.60 -33.85 -16.56
C ILE A 197 53.58 -33.65 -15.39
N GLY A 198 53.85 -34.65 -14.67
CA GLY A 198 54.72 -34.61 -13.51
C GLY A 198 56.23 -34.59 -13.76
N ILE A 199 56.79 -34.43 -14.94
CA ILE A 199 58.25 -34.33 -15.16
C ILE A 199 58.60 -33.81 -16.57
N VAL A 200 58.51 -32.51 -16.83
CA VAL A 200 59.36 -31.81 -17.81
C VAL A 200 59.64 -30.43 -17.28
N GLY A 201 60.68 -30.26 -16.50
CA GLY A 201 60.90 -29.06 -15.70
C GLY A 201 62.30 -28.47 -15.72
N THR A 202 63.00 -28.49 -16.83
CA THR A 202 64.33 -27.83 -16.87
C THR A 202 64.53 -26.92 -18.07
N LEU A 203 63.57 -26.81 -18.97
CA LEU A 203 63.63 -25.85 -20.07
C LEU A 203 62.47 -24.84 -19.98
N PRO A 204 62.71 -23.56 -20.38
CA PRO A 204 61.60 -22.63 -20.48
C PRO A 204 60.55 -23.15 -21.46
N PRO A 205 59.25 -22.96 -21.24
CA PRO A 205 58.20 -23.32 -22.18
C PRO A 205 58.44 -22.64 -23.55
N ALA A 206 57.91 -23.22 -24.60
CA ALA A 206 57.93 -22.52 -25.91
C ALA A 206 57.03 -21.28 -25.86
N ALA A 207 57.38 -20.28 -26.64
CA ALA A 207 56.56 -19.06 -26.75
C ALA A 207 55.15 -19.40 -27.29
N PRO A 208 54.08 -18.89 -26.69
CA PRO A 208 52.72 -19.06 -27.19
C PRO A 208 52.60 -18.54 -28.64
N ALA A 209 51.92 -19.28 -29.50
CA ALA A 209 51.76 -18.95 -30.92
C ALA A 209 50.30 -18.69 -31.27
N GLY A 210 50.03 -18.16 -32.45
CA GLY A 210 48.68 -17.97 -32.95
C GLY A 210 47.84 -17.06 -32.07
N VAL A 211 48.47 -16.06 -31.40
CA VAL A 211 47.77 -15.11 -30.57
C VAL A 211 46.86 -14.26 -31.45
N SER A 212 45.64 -14.12 -31.04
CA SER A 212 44.62 -13.30 -31.71
C SER A 212 43.73 -12.60 -30.69
N VAL A 213 43.09 -11.56 -31.10
CA VAL A 213 42.07 -10.86 -30.30
C VAL A 213 40.71 -10.95 -30.95
N GLY A 214 39.67 -11.09 -30.15
CA GLY A 214 38.29 -11.09 -30.61
C GLY A 214 37.83 -9.70 -31.10
N GLU A 215 36.56 -9.63 -31.48
CA GLU A 215 35.93 -8.38 -31.86
C GLU A 215 36.02 -7.33 -30.75
N MET A 216 35.92 -6.05 -31.14
CA MET A 216 35.93 -4.90 -30.23
C MET A 216 34.85 -5.02 -29.15
N GLY A 217 35.28 -5.18 -27.91
CA GLY A 217 34.38 -5.31 -26.77
C GLY A 217 34.17 -3.99 -26.01
N LEU A 218 33.09 -3.92 -25.24
CA LEU A 218 32.84 -2.81 -24.32
C LEU A 218 33.72 -2.99 -23.08
N ARG A 219 34.86 -2.27 -23.01
CA ARG A 219 35.86 -2.39 -21.92
C ARG A 219 36.24 -3.86 -21.65
N GLU A 220 36.26 -4.65 -22.69
CA GLU A 220 36.58 -6.05 -22.66
C GLU A 220 37.46 -6.39 -23.86
N ALA A 221 38.53 -7.16 -23.63
CA ALA A 221 39.37 -7.68 -24.66
C ALA A 221 39.50 -9.21 -24.50
N VAL A 222 39.10 -9.95 -25.52
CA VAL A 222 39.20 -11.40 -25.55
C VAL A 222 40.46 -11.78 -26.29
N VAL A 223 41.43 -12.29 -25.56
CA VAL A 223 42.71 -12.74 -26.14
C VAL A 223 42.71 -14.26 -26.20
N GLN A 224 43.06 -14.82 -27.34
CA GLN A 224 43.13 -16.26 -27.58
C GLN A 224 44.48 -16.63 -28.18
N TRP A 225 44.97 -17.83 -27.90
CA TRP A 225 46.26 -18.34 -28.42
C TRP A 225 46.21 -19.85 -28.57
N GLN A 226 47.16 -20.33 -29.38
CA GLN A 226 47.43 -21.75 -29.47
C GLN A 226 48.35 -22.19 -28.34
N MET A 227 48.12 -23.36 -27.81
CA MET A 227 48.90 -23.95 -26.73
C MET A 227 49.98 -24.88 -27.28
N PRO A 228 51.21 -24.42 -27.63
CA PRO A 228 52.20 -25.30 -28.30
C PRO A 228 52.81 -26.33 -27.35
N ASP A 229 53.13 -25.95 -26.12
CA ASP A 229 53.65 -26.80 -25.06
C ASP A 229 53.05 -26.41 -23.73
N PHE A 230 53.00 -27.37 -22.79
CA PHE A 230 52.26 -27.23 -21.54
C PHE A 230 53.04 -26.49 -20.45
N PRO A 231 52.98 -25.17 -20.38
CA PRO A 231 53.47 -24.44 -19.21
C PRO A 231 52.65 -24.82 -17.99
N ALA A 232 53.04 -24.41 -16.81
CA ALA A 232 52.19 -24.54 -15.62
C ALA A 232 51.01 -23.56 -15.70
N LYS A 233 51.23 -22.38 -16.29
CA LYS A 233 50.25 -21.35 -16.53
C LYS A 233 50.69 -20.41 -17.67
N TYR A 234 49.74 -19.65 -18.18
CA TYR A 234 50.01 -18.54 -19.06
C TYR A 234 49.84 -17.22 -18.30
N ARG A 235 50.77 -16.29 -18.51
CA ARG A 235 50.65 -14.92 -18.06
C ARG A 235 50.26 -14.07 -19.25
N VAL A 236 49.14 -13.34 -19.07
CA VAL A 236 48.68 -12.36 -20.04
C VAL A 236 49.19 -10.98 -19.63
N GLU A 237 49.88 -10.34 -20.55
CA GLU A 237 50.47 -9.02 -20.34
C GLU A 237 49.86 -8.01 -21.29
N ARG A 238 49.56 -6.81 -20.75
CA ARG A 238 48.91 -5.70 -21.47
C ARG A 238 49.86 -4.46 -21.48
N GLY A 239 49.93 -3.81 -22.62
CA GLY A 239 50.57 -2.50 -22.80
C GLY A 239 49.60 -1.49 -23.41
N ILE A 240 49.95 -0.22 -23.32
CA ILE A 240 49.25 0.91 -23.98
C ILE A 240 50.03 1.38 -25.23
N ALA A 241 51.19 0.80 -25.51
CA ALA A 241 51.97 1.02 -26.70
C ALA A 241 52.55 -0.31 -27.17
N GLN A 242 52.80 -0.45 -28.47
CA GLN A 242 53.29 -1.69 -29.11
C GLN A 242 54.64 -2.15 -28.55
N GLU A 243 55.51 -1.20 -28.20
CA GLU A 243 56.81 -1.46 -27.61
C GLU A 243 56.79 -1.63 -26.09
N GLY A 244 55.60 -1.49 -25.46
CA GLY A 244 55.43 -1.54 -24.02
C GLY A 244 55.63 -0.19 -23.33
N PRO A 245 55.71 -0.17 -22.02
CA PRO A 245 55.85 -1.31 -21.10
C PRO A 245 54.58 -2.18 -21.00
N PHE A 246 54.79 -3.49 -20.81
CA PHE A 246 53.75 -4.47 -20.59
C PHE A 246 53.65 -4.79 -19.10
N VAL A 247 52.40 -4.87 -18.61
CA VAL A 247 52.06 -5.26 -17.24
C VAL A 247 51.20 -6.52 -17.23
N SER A 248 51.41 -7.39 -16.27
CA SER A 248 50.56 -8.57 -16.14
C SER A 248 49.13 -8.18 -15.73
N VAL A 249 48.16 -8.65 -16.49
CA VAL A 249 46.72 -8.42 -16.22
C VAL A 249 46.01 -9.66 -15.73
N GLY A 250 46.65 -10.84 -15.84
CA GLY A 250 46.11 -12.08 -15.28
C GLY A 250 47.00 -13.29 -15.62
N ASP A 251 46.83 -14.32 -14.84
CA ASP A 251 47.39 -15.63 -15.08
C ASP A 251 46.25 -16.60 -15.42
N VAL A 252 46.49 -17.49 -16.37
CA VAL A 252 45.54 -18.45 -16.89
C VAL A 252 46.10 -19.87 -16.78
N ASN A 253 45.28 -20.85 -16.50
CA ASN A 253 45.76 -22.24 -16.41
C ASN A 253 46.33 -22.75 -17.74
N ALA A 254 47.20 -23.74 -17.66
CA ALA A 254 47.89 -24.30 -18.81
C ALA A 254 46.97 -24.84 -19.92
N THR A 255 45.72 -25.21 -19.55
CA THR A 255 44.72 -25.75 -20.47
C THR A 255 43.86 -24.69 -21.14
N ASP A 256 43.96 -23.45 -20.71
CA ASP A 256 43.11 -22.35 -21.17
C ASP A 256 43.85 -21.53 -22.24
N GLY A 257 43.42 -21.65 -23.48
CA GLY A 257 43.93 -20.85 -24.60
C GLY A 257 43.23 -19.52 -24.80
N ARG A 258 42.55 -19.04 -23.74
CA ARG A 258 41.73 -17.81 -23.79
C ARG A 258 41.78 -17.06 -22.49
N PHE A 259 41.81 -15.74 -22.61
CA PHE A 259 41.70 -14.82 -21.48
C PHE A 259 40.76 -13.67 -21.84
N VAL A 260 39.97 -13.26 -20.88
CA VAL A 260 39.10 -12.09 -21.00
C VAL A 260 39.61 -11.02 -20.04
N ASP A 261 40.17 -9.96 -20.60
CA ASP A 261 40.53 -8.79 -19.84
C ASP A 261 39.35 -7.83 -19.78
N SER A 262 38.83 -7.59 -18.60
CA SER A 262 37.74 -6.65 -18.32
C SER A 262 38.09 -5.66 -17.22
N ASN A 263 39.35 -5.64 -16.78
CA ASN A 263 39.75 -4.85 -15.63
C ASN A 263 40.56 -3.61 -16.05
N GLY A 264 40.05 -2.42 -15.70
CA GLY A 264 40.73 -1.16 -15.88
C GLY A 264 40.87 -0.69 -17.34
N LEU A 265 40.12 -1.28 -18.25
CA LEU A 265 40.07 -0.83 -19.65
C LEU A 265 39.23 0.46 -19.75
N LYS A 266 39.73 1.40 -20.56
CA LYS A 266 39.05 2.65 -20.91
C LYS A 266 38.40 2.53 -22.26
N ASP A 267 37.35 3.31 -22.50
CA ASP A 267 36.66 3.34 -23.80
C ASP A 267 37.57 3.96 -24.89
N SER A 268 37.31 3.59 -26.14
CA SER A 268 38.04 4.11 -27.32
C SER A 268 39.56 4.04 -27.18
N THR A 269 40.09 3.04 -26.50
CA THR A 269 41.51 2.96 -26.18
C THR A 269 42.10 1.72 -26.81
N VAL A 270 43.25 1.91 -27.47
CA VAL A 270 44.03 0.82 -28.03
C VAL A 270 44.89 0.19 -26.95
N TYR A 271 44.84 -1.14 -26.89
CA TYR A 271 45.64 -1.97 -26.00
C TYR A 271 46.41 -3.01 -26.80
N TYR A 272 47.59 -3.31 -26.32
CA TYR A 272 48.47 -4.31 -26.88
C TYR A 272 48.64 -5.45 -25.91
N TYR A 273 48.51 -6.69 -26.40
CA TYR A 273 48.60 -7.89 -25.57
C TYR A 273 49.69 -8.81 -26.08
N ARG A 274 50.36 -9.47 -25.15
CA ARG A 274 51.25 -10.60 -25.40
C ARG A 274 51.10 -11.64 -24.33
N ILE A 275 51.40 -12.87 -24.63
CA ILE A 275 51.25 -14.03 -23.74
C ILE A 275 52.60 -14.60 -23.44
N VAL A 276 52.84 -14.95 -22.19
CA VAL A 276 54.08 -15.57 -21.70
C VAL A 276 53.71 -16.91 -21.05
N GLY A 277 54.26 -18.00 -21.51
CA GLY A 277 54.17 -19.30 -20.84
C GLY A 277 55.04 -19.33 -19.59
N VAL A 278 54.52 -19.78 -18.47
CA VAL A 278 55.32 -19.92 -17.22
C VAL A 278 55.38 -21.39 -16.85
N GLY A 279 56.56 -21.96 -16.83
CA GLY A 279 56.79 -23.34 -16.44
C GLY A 279 56.60 -23.62 -14.98
N ARG A 280 56.53 -24.88 -14.56
CA ARG A 280 56.36 -25.26 -13.15
C ARG A 280 57.47 -24.81 -12.23
N THR A 281 58.66 -24.62 -12.78
CA THR A 281 59.81 -24.09 -12.06
C THR A 281 59.85 -22.55 -11.98
N GLY A 282 58.85 -21.89 -12.56
CA GLY A 282 58.75 -20.43 -12.61
C GLY A 282 59.51 -19.84 -13.81
N MET A 283 60.16 -20.65 -14.66
CA MET A 283 60.83 -20.13 -15.88
C MET A 283 59.78 -19.66 -16.88
N ALA A 284 59.99 -18.48 -17.43
CA ALA A 284 59.15 -17.85 -18.41
C ALA A 284 59.61 -18.19 -19.84
N SER A 285 58.69 -18.37 -20.77
CA SER A 285 58.97 -18.41 -22.19
C SER A 285 59.37 -17.02 -22.71
N GLU A 286 59.91 -16.99 -23.94
CA GLU A 286 59.84 -15.75 -24.71
C GLU A 286 58.39 -15.31 -24.88
N PRO A 287 58.12 -14.02 -24.93
CA PRO A 287 56.79 -13.50 -25.18
C PRO A 287 56.28 -13.92 -26.57
N SER A 288 54.97 -14.09 -26.72
CA SER A 288 54.34 -14.21 -28.02
C SER A 288 54.47 -12.97 -28.88
N ALA A 289 54.06 -13.04 -30.12
CA ALA A 289 53.81 -11.84 -30.92
C ALA A 289 52.79 -10.94 -30.21
N VAL A 290 52.99 -9.63 -30.36
CA VAL A 290 52.11 -8.60 -29.83
C VAL A 290 50.89 -8.49 -30.75
N VAL A 291 49.71 -8.47 -30.17
CA VAL A 291 48.46 -8.21 -30.88
C VAL A 291 47.80 -6.95 -30.31
N GLU A 292 47.14 -6.20 -31.17
CA GLU A 292 46.41 -5.00 -30.75
C GLU A 292 44.89 -5.19 -30.81
N THR A 293 44.20 -4.53 -29.93
CA THR A 293 42.76 -4.37 -29.96
C THR A 293 42.37 -3.00 -29.45
N MET A 294 41.21 -2.55 -29.87
CA MET A 294 40.64 -1.30 -29.36
C MET A 294 39.33 -1.58 -28.65
N THR A 295 39.11 -0.98 -27.52
CA THR A 295 37.81 -1.02 -26.85
C THR A 295 36.79 -0.16 -27.56
N ALA A 296 35.54 -0.58 -27.53
CA ALA A 296 34.45 0.14 -28.15
C ALA A 296 34.31 1.57 -27.57
N PRO A 297 33.86 2.53 -28.36
CA PRO A 297 33.56 3.87 -27.88
C PRO A 297 32.35 3.84 -26.89
N PRO A 298 32.22 4.90 -26.07
CA PRO A 298 31.00 5.15 -25.36
C PRO A 298 29.81 5.20 -26.31
N PRO A 299 28.57 4.93 -25.83
CA PRO A 299 27.40 4.97 -26.70
C PRO A 299 27.22 6.34 -27.38
N ASP A 300 26.72 6.34 -28.59
CA ASP A 300 26.24 7.56 -29.24
C ASP A 300 25.12 8.24 -28.45
N PRO A 301 24.98 9.56 -28.56
CA PRO A 301 23.90 10.26 -27.91
C PRO A 301 22.54 9.83 -28.47
N PRO A 302 21.49 9.69 -27.61
CA PRO A 302 20.13 9.49 -28.09
C PRO A 302 19.70 10.62 -29.03
N ALA A 303 19.00 10.26 -30.09
CA ALA A 303 18.53 11.20 -31.10
C ALA A 303 17.03 11.52 -30.97
N GLN A 304 16.58 12.60 -31.61
CA GLN A 304 15.15 12.97 -31.70
C GLN A 304 14.46 13.00 -30.32
N VAL A 305 15.12 13.56 -29.32
CA VAL A 305 14.51 13.72 -28.01
C VAL A 305 13.33 14.68 -28.11
N ALA A 306 12.17 14.22 -27.73
CA ALA A 306 10.93 14.98 -27.71
C ALA A 306 10.35 15.01 -26.28
N ALA A 307 9.75 16.14 -25.94
CA ALA A 307 9.06 16.33 -24.66
C ALA A 307 7.61 16.70 -24.88
N THR A 308 6.73 16.11 -24.10
CA THR A 308 5.29 16.46 -24.04
C THR A 308 4.89 16.68 -22.57
N VAL A 309 3.84 17.47 -22.37
CA VAL A 309 3.31 17.74 -21.03
C VAL A 309 1.89 17.16 -20.92
N PRO A 310 1.75 15.88 -20.63
CA PRO A 310 0.45 15.18 -20.65
C PRO A 310 -0.46 15.55 -19.48
N SER A 311 0.08 16.07 -18.38
CA SER A 311 -0.67 16.46 -17.17
C SER A 311 0.14 17.43 -16.33
N SER A 312 -0.46 18.00 -15.29
CA SER A 312 0.19 18.91 -14.35
C SER A 312 1.45 18.29 -13.75
N ARG A 313 2.51 19.12 -13.67
CA ARG A 313 3.82 18.74 -13.12
C ARG A 313 4.32 17.40 -13.66
N CYS A 314 4.12 17.17 -14.93
CA CYS A 314 4.51 15.94 -15.61
C CYS A 314 5.10 16.27 -16.97
N VAL A 315 6.30 15.78 -17.23
CA VAL A 315 6.93 15.83 -18.55
C VAL A 315 7.21 14.40 -19.00
N ALA A 316 6.67 14.03 -20.14
CA ALA A 316 6.95 12.77 -20.78
C ALA A 316 7.98 13.00 -21.89
N LEU A 317 9.06 12.24 -21.83
CA LEU A 317 10.15 12.26 -22.78
C LEU A 317 10.15 10.99 -23.61
N THR A 318 10.46 11.12 -24.87
CA THR A 318 10.71 10.01 -25.80
C THR A 318 11.94 10.35 -26.64
N TRP A 319 12.65 9.33 -27.10
CA TRP A 319 13.83 9.50 -27.95
C TRP A 319 14.05 8.30 -28.87
N THR A 320 14.89 8.47 -29.85
CA THR A 320 15.37 7.35 -30.66
C THR A 320 16.64 6.79 -30.00
N ALA A 321 16.63 5.48 -29.75
CA ALA A 321 17.78 4.78 -29.23
C ALA A 321 18.98 4.91 -30.20
N PRO A 322 20.22 5.11 -29.70
CA PRO A 322 21.39 5.09 -30.53
C PRO A 322 21.62 3.70 -31.13
N ARG A 323 22.31 3.62 -32.24
CA ARG A 323 22.69 2.36 -32.91
C ARG A 323 23.83 1.61 -32.24
N SER A 324 24.49 2.26 -31.26
CA SER A 324 25.58 1.67 -30.50
C SER A 324 25.16 0.42 -29.75
N ASP A 325 25.94 -0.64 -29.87
CA ASP A 325 25.66 -1.92 -29.19
C ASP A 325 25.83 -1.80 -27.68
N GLY A 326 25.05 -2.63 -26.96
CA GLY A 326 25.19 -2.79 -25.52
C GLY A 326 24.66 -1.65 -24.67
N VAL A 327 23.83 -0.75 -25.21
CA VAL A 327 23.11 0.24 -24.43
C VAL A 327 22.05 -0.49 -23.55
N VAL A 328 22.11 -0.25 -22.24
CA VAL A 328 21.24 -0.90 -21.26
C VAL A 328 20.42 0.09 -20.44
N GLU A 329 20.84 1.34 -20.43
CA GLU A 329 20.21 2.38 -19.57
C GLU A 329 20.32 3.74 -20.24
N TYR A 330 19.32 4.56 -20.03
CA TYR A 330 19.30 5.99 -20.38
C TYR A 330 19.18 6.81 -19.12
N ILE A 331 20.07 7.75 -18.92
CA ILE A 331 20.08 8.67 -17.80
C ILE A 331 19.41 9.95 -18.27
N VAL A 332 18.41 10.42 -17.55
CA VAL A 332 17.71 11.66 -17.84
C VAL A 332 18.19 12.75 -16.91
N GLU A 333 18.63 13.84 -17.50
CA GLU A 333 19.07 15.03 -16.79
C GLU A 333 18.14 16.21 -17.07
N ARG A 334 17.89 16.98 -16.03
CA ARG A 334 17.01 18.16 -16.07
C ARG A 334 17.73 19.38 -15.49
N THR A 335 17.41 20.55 -16.05
CA THR A 335 17.72 21.85 -15.46
C THR A 335 16.51 22.76 -15.56
N ALA A 336 16.30 23.66 -14.60
CA ALA A 336 15.32 24.73 -14.73
C ALA A 336 15.88 25.81 -15.68
N SER A 337 15.01 26.45 -16.44
CA SER A 337 15.40 27.54 -17.32
C SER A 337 16.10 28.65 -16.52
N GLY A 338 17.29 29.10 -17.01
CA GLY A 338 18.11 30.06 -16.32
C GLY A 338 19.13 29.48 -15.32
N SER A 339 19.07 28.19 -15.00
CA SER A 339 20.10 27.49 -14.23
C SER A 339 21.09 26.81 -15.16
N GLY A 340 22.38 26.96 -14.88
CA GLY A 340 23.44 26.30 -15.65
C GLY A 340 23.76 24.87 -15.18
N SER A 341 23.17 24.40 -14.09
CA SER A 341 23.48 23.09 -13.49
C SER A 341 22.48 22.02 -13.91
N TRP A 342 22.97 20.91 -14.42
CA TRP A 342 22.18 19.74 -14.75
C TRP A 342 22.09 18.79 -13.57
N ARG A 343 20.89 18.28 -13.33
CA ARG A 343 20.62 17.29 -12.27
C ARG A 343 20.05 16.02 -12.89
N ARG A 344 20.55 14.86 -12.50
CA ARG A 344 19.95 13.58 -12.85
C ARG A 344 18.61 13.44 -12.13
N VAL A 345 17.53 13.18 -12.88
CA VAL A 345 16.16 13.04 -12.37
C VAL A 345 15.67 11.61 -12.40
N GLY A 346 16.36 10.75 -13.13
CA GLY A 346 16.09 9.33 -13.17
C GLY A 346 16.78 8.64 -14.34
N SER A 347 16.45 7.38 -14.51
CA SER A 347 16.93 6.56 -15.62
C SER A 347 15.82 5.65 -16.15
N SER A 348 16.03 5.12 -17.36
CA SER A 348 15.11 4.20 -18.03
C SER A 348 15.87 3.17 -18.84
N THR A 349 15.34 1.96 -18.96
CA THR A 349 15.87 0.91 -19.85
C THR A 349 15.21 0.91 -21.23
N VAL A 350 14.19 1.74 -21.40
CA VAL A 350 13.46 1.92 -22.67
C VAL A 350 13.58 3.38 -23.14
N PRO A 351 13.42 3.67 -24.44
CA PRO A 351 13.63 5.01 -24.98
C PRO A 351 12.49 5.98 -24.63
N SER A 352 12.04 5.97 -23.38
CA SER A 352 11.06 6.89 -22.82
C SER A 352 11.25 7.06 -21.32
N PHE A 353 10.86 8.22 -20.81
CA PHE A 353 10.90 8.51 -19.38
C PHE A 353 9.78 9.48 -19.00
N ARG A 354 9.30 9.35 -17.79
CA ARG A 354 8.31 10.28 -17.24
C ARG A 354 8.87 10.96 -16.00
N ASP A 355 9.03 12.27 -16.10
CA ASP A 355 9.43 13.11 -14.96
C ASP A 355 8.19 13.70 -14.31
N GLY A 356 8.03 13.50 -13.02
CA GLY A 356 6.88 13.99 -12.26
C GLY A 356 5.58 13.24 -12.50
N GLY A 357 4.46 13.94 -12.41
CA GLY A 357 3.11 13.36 -12.55
C GLY A 357 2.64 12.57 -11.33
N VAL A 358 3.34 12.68 -10.22
CA VAL A 358 3.02 12.07 -8.93
C VAL A 358 2.97 13.12 -7.83
N LYS A 359 2.19 12.86 -6.78
CA LYS A 359 2.10 13.74 -5.63
C LYS A 359 3.46 13.89 -4.96
N GLY A 360 3.85 15.14 -4.73
CA GLY A 360 5.15 15.45 -4.12
C GLY A 360 6.34 15.46 -5.09
N CYS A 361 6.10 15.39 -6.40
CA CYS A 361 7.17 15.63 -7.39
C CYS A 361 7.71 17.05 -7.27
N ASP A 362 8.97 17.21 -7.66
CA ASP A 362 9.70 18.49 -7.55
C ASP A 362 9.56 19.41 -8.79
N LEU A 363 8.66 19.08 -9.69
CA LEU A 363 8.26 19.97 -10.77
C LEU A 363 7.29 21.02 -10.27
N ALA A 364 7.58 22.29 -10.55
CA ALA A 364 6.70 23.41 -10.26
C ALA A 364 5.73 23.67 -11.42
N ASP A 365 4.63 24.34 -11.14
CA ASP A 365 3.67 24.76 -12.16
C ASP A 365 4.22 25.92 -12.99
N SER A 366 3.75 26.09 -14.22
CA SER A 366 4.11 27.17 -15.14
C SER A 366 5.61 27.35 -15.36
N THR A 367 6.43 26.33 -15.13
CA THR A 367 7.88 26.40 -15.11
C THR A 367 8.46 25.72 -16.34
N THR A 368 9.42 26.39 -17.00
CA THR A 368 10.16 25.81 -18.12
C THR A 368 11.36 25.03 -17.62
N TYR A 369 11.45 23.78 -18.06
CA TYR A 369 12.56 22.88 -17.79
C TYR A 369 13.21 22.49 -19.11
N ARG A 370 14.54 22.29 -19.08
CA ARG A 370 15.29 21.69 -20.19
C ARG A 370 15.73 20.30 -19.77
N TYR A 371 15.70 19.39 -20.72
CA TYR A 371 16.05 17.98 -20.55
C TYR A 371 17.09 17.58 -21.59
N ARG A 372 17.95 16.63 -21.22
CA ARG A 372 18.83 15.90 -22.11
C ARG A 372 18.93 14.46 -21.60
N VAL A 373 19.30 13.57 -22.50
CA VAL A 373 19.38 12.13 -22.22
C VAL A 373 20.77 11.63 -22.57
N VAL A 374 21.34 10.82 -21.68
CA VAL A 374 22.65 10.19 -21.84
C VAL A 374 22.41 8.68 -21.93
N ALA A 375 22.96 8.04 -22.98
CA ALA A 375 22.95 6.59 -23.08
C ALA A 375 24.11 6.00 -22.27
N LYS A 376 23.89 4.87 -21.62
CA LYS A 376 24.86 4.15 -20.82
C LYS A 376 24.87 2.68 -21.23
N ASN A 377 26.05 2.14 -21.44
CA ASN A 377 26.21 0.74 -21.79
C ASN A 377 26.36 -0.19 -20.58
N ARG A 378 26.39 -1.51 -20.83
CA ARG A 378 26.49 -2.56 -19.79
C ARG A 378 27.77 -2.49 -18.92
N VAL A 379 28.82 -1.84 -19.38
CA VAL A 379 30.06 -1.66 -18.62
C VAL A 379 30.11 -0.31 -17.88
N GLY A 380 29.02 0.44 -17.92
CA GLY A 380 28.91 1.70 -17.21
C GLY A 380 29.47 2.91 -17.91
N ALA A 381 29.87 2.78 -19.17
CA ALA A 381 30.31 3.95 -19.96
C ALA A 381 29.11 4.78 -20.36
N GLU A 382 29.20 6.08 -20.10
CA GLU A 382 28.18 7.07 -20.45
C GLU A 382 28.62 7.79 -21.72
N GLY A 383 27.73 7.91 -22.68
CA GLY A 383 27.92 8.64 -23.91
C GLY A 383 27.83 10.15 -23.74
N ALA A 384 27.96 10.86 -24.84
CA ALA A 384 27.67 12.28 -24.86
C ALA A 384 26.15 12.51 -24.64
N PRO A 385 25.75 13.61 -24.00
CA PRO A 385 24.33 13.94 -23.87
C PRO A 385 23.70 14.27 -25.22
N SER A 386 22.41 13.96 -25.35
CA SER A 386 21.61 14.34 -26.48
C SER A 386 21.49 15.86 -26.65
N GLN A 387 20.87 16.29 -27.75
CA GLN A 387 20.36 17.65 -27.83
C GLN A 387 19.36 17.93 -26.74
N GLU A 388 19.31 19.18 -26.30
CA GLU A 388 18.39 19.66 -25.27
C GLU A 388 16.98 19.81 -25.84
N VAL A 389 15.98 19.48 -25.03
CA VAL A 389 14.57 19.75 -25.34
C VAL A 389 13.93 20.53 -24.20
N GLU A 390 13.09 21.48 -24.51
CA GLU A 390 12.36 22.28 -23.55
C GLU A 390 10.93 21.78 -23.36
N ALA A 391 10.46 21.85 -22.11
CA ALA A 391 9.06 21.62 -21.74
C ALA A 391 8.63 22.61 -20.66
N LYS A 392 7.49 23.27 -20.87
CA LYS A 392 6.88 24.13 -19.87
C LYS A 392 5.71 23.42 -19.23
N THR A 393 5.75 23.20 -17.92
CA THR A 393 4.69 22.57 -17.16
C THR A 393 3.39 23.37 -17.25
N LEU A 394 2.26 22.69 -17.10
CA LEU A 394 0.94 23.34 -17.08
C LEU A 394 0.83 24.30 -15.88
N PRO A 395 0.01 25.35 -16.00
CA PRO A 395 -0.32 26.20 -14.87
C PRO A 395 -1.10 25.43 -13.78
N PRO A 396 -1.18 25.95 -12.56
CA PRO A 396 -2.10 25.41 -11.56
C PRO A 396 -3.55 25.52 -12.07
N PRO A 397 -4.49 24.73 -11.53
CA PRO A 397 -5.90 24.83 -11.91
C PRO A 397 -6.42 26.27 -11.79
N ALA A 398 -7.28 26.66 -12.72
CA ALA A 398 -7.88 27.98 -12.68
C ALA A 398 -8.80 28.16 -11.46
N LYS A 399 -9.02 29.43 -11.07
CA LYS A 399 -9.97 29.82 -10.02
C LYS A 399 -11.37 29.28 -10.37
N VAL A 400 -12.03 28.65 -9.42
CA VAL A 400 -13.39 28.16 -9.57
C VAL A 400 -14.35 29.33 -9.69
N VAL A 401 -15.21 29.30 -10.71
CA VAL A 401 -16.21 30.34 -10.97
C VAL A 401 -17.63 29.83 -10.69
N ASP A 402 -18.55 30.79 -10.54
CA ASP A 402 -19.98 30.54 -10.24
C ASP A 402 -20.17 29.74 -8.95
N PHE A 403 -19.27 29.90 -7.98
CA PHE A 403 -19.43 29.29 -6.67
C PHE A 403 -20.56 29.96 -5.89
N ARG A 404 -21.59 29.19 -5.57
CA ARG A 404 -22.80 29.65 -4.91
C ARG A 404 -23.20 28.70 -3.78
N ALA A 405 -23.89 29.26 -2.81
CA ALA A 405 -24.47 28.51 -1.70
C ALA A 405 -25.95 28.91 -1.54
N VAL A 406 -26.79 27.95 -1.20
CA VAL A 406 -28.22 28.18 -0.96
C VAL A 406 -28.43 28.47 0.52
N THR A 407 -28.92 29.69 0.80
CA THR A 407 -29.24 30.13 2.17
C THR A 407 -30.60 29.61 2.65
N ASP A 408 -30.91 29.83 3.91
CA ASP A 408 -32.20 29.52 4.56
C ASP A 408 -32.59 28.04 4.52
N GLN A 409 -31.60 27.16 4.58
CA GLN A 409 -31.79 25.70 4.66
C GLN A 409 -31.61 25.22 6.12
N VAL A 410 -32.36 24.18 6.51
CA VAL A 410 -32.26 23.59 7.84
C VAL A 410 -30.98 22.78 7.98
N ARG A 411 -30.02 23.26 8.79
CA ARG A 411 -28.76 22.58 9.11
C ARG A 411 -28.05 22.02 7.88
N CYS A 412 -28.15 22.73 6.78
CA CYS A 412 -27.66 22.29 5.48
C CYS A 412 -27.26 23.52 4.65
N ALA A 413 -26.20 23.37 3.88
CA ALA A 413 -25.72 24.35 2.93
C ALA A 413 -25.44 23.66 1.59
N PRO A 414 -26.40 23.64 0.66
CA PRO A 414 -26.15 23.18 -0.70
C PRO A 414 -25.23 24.15 -1.43
N LEU A 415 -24.08 23.64 -1.87
CA LEU A 415 -23.06 24.37 -2.61
C LEU A 415 -23.07 23.93 -4.08
N SER A 416 -22.85 24.84 -5.00
CA SER A 416 -22.76 24.55 -6.42
C SER A 416 -21.72 25.46 -7.08
N TRP A 417 -21.08 24.94 -8.13
CA TRP A 417 -20.10 25.70 -8.91
C TRP A 417 -19.99 25.17 -10.34
N ARG A 418 -19.38 25.98 -11.17
CA ARG A 418 -19.03 25.53 -12.53
C ARG A 418 -17.81 24.63 -12.44
N LYS A 419 -17.91 23.43 -13.01
CA LYS A 419 -16.77 22.52 -13.10
C LYS A 419 -15.64 23.16 -13.89
N SER A 420 -14.43 23.00 -13.39
CA SER A 420 -13.22 23.42 -14.11
C SER A 420 -13.13 22.72 -15.47
N PRO A 421 -12.82 23.44 -16.54
CA PRO A 421 -12.73 22.84 -17.88
C PRO A 421 -11.44 22.03 -18.08
N GLU A 422 -10.44 22.18 -17.22
CA GLU A 422 -9.16 21.51 -17.35
C GLU A 422 -9.31 20.01 -17.09
N ALA A 423 -8.80 19.20 -18.00
CA ALA A 423 -8.94 17.74 -17.98
C ALA A 423 -8.21 17.09 -16.77
N ASP A 424 -7.17 17.75 -16.29
CA ASP A 424 -6.31 17.28 -15.20
C ASP A 424 -6.74 17.74 -13.79
N VAL A 425 -7.86 18.45 -13.67
CA VAL A 425 -8.47 18.67 -12.35
C VAL A 425 -9.01 17.35 -11.81
N SER A 426 -8.56 16.96 -10.63
CA SER A 426 -8.95 15.72 -9.93
C SER A 426 -10.13 15.91 -8.99
N GLY A 427 -10.34 17.14 -8.52
CA GLY A 427 -11.39 17.47 -7.57
C GLY A 427 -11.27 18.88 -7.04
N TYR A 428 -11.93 19.12 -5.92
CA TYR A 428 -11.99 20.44 -5.28
C TYR A 428 -11.78 20.31 -3.77
N GLU A 429 -11.17 21.34 -3.19
CA GLU A 429 -11.08 21.53 -1.75
C GLU A 429 -12.01 22.64 -1.33
N ILE A 430 -12.83 22.41 -0.32
CA ILE A 430 -13.73 23.38 0.27
C ILE A 430 -13.25 23.70 1.67
N GLU A 431 -13.19 24.97 2.00
CA GLU A 431 -12.99 25.46 3.36
C GLU A 431 -14.26 26.12 3.87
N ARG A 432 -14.48 25.99 5.16
CA ARG A 432 -15.61 26.56 5.88
C ARG A 432 -15.13 27.43 7.04
N ALA A 433 -15.87 28.49 7.29
CA ALA A 433 -15.76 29.30 8.51
C ALA A 433 -17.15 29.43 9.15
N GLU A 434 -17.23 29.29 10.47
CA GLU A 434 -18.45 29.48 11.27
C GLU A 434 -18.45 30.88 11.85
N GLY A 435 -19.39 31.72 11.44
CA GLY A 435 -19.47 33.12 11.82
C GLY A 435 -18.86 34.10 10.79
N GLU A 436 -19.10 35.41 11.00
CA GLU A 436 -18.67 36.43 10.05
C GLU A 436 -17.17 36.68 10.07
N ASP A 437 -16.52 36.58 11.24
CA ASP A 437 -15.12 36.92 11.44
C ASP A 437 -14.18 35.75 11.62
N ALA A 438 -14.71 34.49 11.64
CA ALA A 438 -13.89 33.31 11.86
C ALA A 438 -12.93 33.04 10.70
N ALA A 439 -11.76 32.51 11.00
CA ALA A 439 -10.82 32.05 9.98
C ALA A 439 -11.36 30.82 9.22
N PHE A 440 -11.04 30.72 7.94
CA PHE A 440 -11.32 29.52 7.15
C PHE A 440 -10.44 28.36 7.60
N GLY A 441 -11.07 27.20 7.74
CA GLY A 441 -10.37 25.94 7.99
C GLY A 441 -10.71 24.89 6.94
N PRO A 442 -9.82 23.89 6.74
CA PRO A 442 -10.12 22.75 5.86
C PRO A 442 -11.42 22.08 6.29
N HIS A 443 -12.32 21.85 5.33
CA HIS A 443 -13.59 21.20 5.61
C HIS A 443 -13.71 19.86 4.87
N VAL A 444 -13.68 19.90 3.54
CA VAL A 444 -13.86 18.67 2.75
C VAL A 444 -13.15 18.75 1.41
N ALA A 445 -12.63 17.59 0.97
CA ALA A 445 -12.22 17.38 -0.40
C ALA A 445 -13.33 16.64 -1.15
N VAL A 446 -13.74 17.18 -2.30
CA VAL A 446 -14.76 16.58 -3.16
C VAL A 446 -14.17 16.21 -4.51
N GLY A 447 -14.64 15.12 -5.11
CA GLY A 447 -14.22 14.70 -6.43
C GLY A 447 -14.67 15.67 -7.54
N LYS A 448 -14.75 15.20 -8.78
CA LYS A 448 -15.13 15.99 -9.96
C LYS A 448 -16.62 16.38 -10.01
N SER A 449 -17.26 16.52 -8.86
CA SER A 449 -18.63 17.03 -8.77
C SER A 449 -18.67 18.53 -9.05
N GLY A 450 -19.82 19.05 -9.44
CA GLY A 450 -20.13 20.48 -9.49
C GLY A 450 -21.03 20.92 -8.34
N THR A 451 -21.28 20.04 -7.37
CA THR A 451 -22.14 20.28 -6.22
C THR A 451 -21.64 19.53 -5.00
N PHE A 452 -21.93 20.10 -3.84
CA PHE A 452 -21.73 19.48 -2.55
C PHE A 452 -22.80 19.96 -1.59
N GLU A 453 -23.30 19.11 -0.73
CA GLU A 453 -24.24 19.49 0.34
C GLU A 453 -23.53 19.33 1.68
N ASP A 454 -23.29 20.46 2.35
CA ASP A 454 -22.72 20.47 3.69
C ASP A 454 -23.83 20.37 4.72
N GLY A 455 -23.64 19.50 5.70
CA GLY A 455 -24.60 19.21 6.75
C GLY A 455 -25.71 18.28 6.31
N LYS A 456 -26.57 17.92 7.27
CA LYS A 456 -27.76 17.11 7.07
C LYS A 456 -28.96 17.85 7.65
N ARG A 457 -30.07 17.84 6.94
CA ARG A 457 -31.26 18.59 7.32
C ARG A 457 -31.80 18.33 8.74
N LYS A 458 -31.62 17.11 9.24
CA LYS A 458 -32.06 16.74 10.60
C LYS A 458 -30.92 16.69 11.62
N GLU A 459 -29.78 16.13 11.23
CA GLU A 459 -28.68 15.76 12.14
C GLU A 459 -27.32 16.32 11.65
N GLY A 460 -27.32 17.32 10.80
CA GLY A 460 -26.09 17.90 10.28
C GLY A 460 -25.28 18.57 11.39
N ASP A 461 -23.99 18.77 11.11
CA ASP A 461 -23.09 19.49 11.98
C ASP A 461 -23.25 21.01 11.90
N LEU A 462 -24.12 21.50 10.99
CA LEU A 462 -24.47 22.90 10.92
C LEU A 462 -25.52 23.25 11.99
N LYS A 463 -25.29 24.35 12.69
CA LYS A 463 -26.17 24.89 13.72
C LYS A 463 -27.32 25.68 13.09
N ASP A 464 -28.43 25.80 13.78
CA ASP A 464 -29.55 26.58 13.34
C ASP A 464 -29.30 28.10 13.53
N GLY A 465 -29.64 28.90 12.55
CA GLY A 465 -29.53 30.36 12.62
C GLY A 465 -28.09 30.90 12.66
N VAL A 466 -27.14 30.16 12.15
CA VAL A 466 -25.72 30.52 12.15
C VAL A 466 -25.26 30.84 10.72
N VAL A 467 -24.40 31.86 10.64
CA VAL A 467 -23.74 32.22 9.39
C VAL A 467 -22.54 31.31 9.15
N TYR A 468 -22.48 30.70 7.96
CA TYR A 468 -21.34 29.95 7.48
C TYR A 468 -20.81 30.59 6.21
N ARG A 469 -19.49 30.63 6.07
CA ARG A 469 -18.80 31.10 4.88
C ARG A 469 -18.00 29.99 4.26
N TYR A 470 -18.04 29.92 2.95
CA TYR A 470 -17.38 28.86 2.16
C TYR A 470 -16.50 29.48 1.10
N ARG A 471 -15.38 28.86 0.79
CA ARG A 471 -14.58 29.09 -0.40
C ARG A 471 -14.11 27.76 -0.97
N ILE A 472 -13.88 27.71 -2.25
CA ILE A 472 -13.53 26.48 -2.96
C ILE A 472 -12.34 26.74 -3.88
N ARG A 473 -11.49 25.75 -4.07
CA ARG A 473 -10.47 25.77 -5.11
C ARG A 473 -10.39 24.42 -5.80
N ALA A 474 -9.98 24.42 -7.06
CA ALA A 474 -9.69 23.21 -7.83
C ALA A 474 -8.32 22.65 -7.44
N VAL A 475 -8.19 21.34 -7.47
CA VAL A 475 -6.93 20.62 -7.21
C VAL A 475 -6.68 19.59 -8.30
N ASN A 476 -5.42 19.37 -8.63
CA ASN A 476 -5.00 18.35 -9.57
C ASN A 476 -4.42 17.11 -8.86
N PRO A 477 -4.19 15.97 -9.55
CA PRO A 477 -3.73 14.72 -8.93
C PRO A 477 -2.36 14.83 -8.25
N VAL A 478 -1.53 15.77 -8.64
CA VAL A 478 -0.17 15.95 -8.12
C VAL A 478 -0.09 16.95 -6.96
N GLY A 479 -1.24 17.45 -6.50
CA GLY A 479 -1.32 18.38 -5.38
C GLY A 479 -1.14 19.84 -5.76
N GLY A 480 -1.19 20.20 -7.03
CA GLY A 480 -1.30 21.58 -7.48
C GLY A 480 -2.68 22.13 -7.12
N GLN A 481 -2.72 23.32 -6.56
CA GLN A 481 -3.92 23.99 -6.04
C GLN A 481 -4.14 25.29 -6.80
N GLY A 482 -5.38 25.50 -7.24
CA GLY A 482 -5.82 26.75 -7.81
C GLY A 482 -6.01 27.83 -6.76
N GLU A 483 -6.31 29.04 -7.23
CA GLU A 483 -6.73 30.14 -6.36
C GLU A 483 -8.09 29.85 -5.73
N TRP A 484 -8.32 30.40 -4.54
CA TRP A 484 -9.62 30.33 -3.89
C TRP A 484 -10.67 31.14 -4.66
N SER A 485 -11.89 30.59 -4.72
CA SER A 485 -13.06 31.29 -5.24
C SER A 485 -13.40 32.53 -4.40
N ASP A 486 -14.32 33.33 -4.90
CA ASP A 486 -15.05 34.28 -4.06
C ASP A 486 -15.80 33.53 -2.97
N VAL A 487 -16.02 34.23 -1.83
CA VAL A 487 -16.68 33.65 -0.66
C VAL A 487 -18.19 33.57 -0.88
N ALA A 488 -18.76 32.39 -0.65
CA ALA A 488 -20.20 32.19 -0.58
C ALA A 488 -20.63 32.17 0.89
N THR A 489 -21.61 32.99 1.25
CA THR A 489 -22.13 33.09 2.61
C THR A 489 -23.52 32.47 2.70
N VAL A 490 -23.78 31.74 3.76
CA VAL A 490 -25.05 31.07 4.07
C VAL A 490 -25.46 31.41 5.48
N LEU A 491 -26.70 31.79 5.65
CA LEU A 491 -27.39 31.79 6.95
C LEU A 491 -28.29 30.55 6.98
N THR A 492 -28.05 29.64 7.90
CA THR A 492 -28.93 28.48 8.12
C THR A 492 -30.26 28.92 8.69
N LYS A 493 -31.31 28.15 8.40
CA LYS A 493 -32.65 28.46 8.91
C LYS A 493 -32.69 28.46 10.45
N PRO A 494 -33.13 29.57 11.09
CA PRO A 494 -33.20 29.62 12.55
C PRO A 494 -34.25 28.67 13.10
N MET A 495 -34.16 28.38 14.37
CA MET A 495 -35.21 27.66 15.09
C MET A 495 -36.47 28.52 15.18
N PRO A 496 -37.67 27.91 15.29
CA PRO A 496 -38.87 28.66 15.61
C PRO A 496 -38.70 29.51 16.88
N LYS A 497 -39.24 30.71 16.90
CA LYS A 497 -39.30 31.51 18.13
C LYS A 497 -40.29 30.90 19.08
N VAL A 498 -40.06 31.14 20.35
CA VAL A 498 -41.02 30.78 21.43
C VAL A 498 -42.33 31.52 21.20
N PRO A 499 -43.47 30.82 21.16
CA PRO A 499 -44.78 31.48 21.05
C PRO A 499 -45.03 32.44 22.20
N THR A 500 -45.72 33.54 21.89
CA THR A 500 -46.03 34.60 22.88
C THR A 500 -47.52 34.71 23.12
N GLY A 501 -47.91 35.43 24.17
CA GLY A 501 -49.29 35.72 24.45
C GLY A 501 -50.13 34.52 24.91
N LEU A 502 -49.50 33.49 25.51
CA LEU A 502 -50.24 32.40 26.11
C LEU A 502 -51.15 32.94 27.22
N ALA A 503 -52.44 32.75 27.01
CA ALA A 503 -53.50 33.10 27.96
C ALA A 503 -54.34 31.87 28.24
N THR A 504 -54.82 31.79 29.48
CA THR A 504 -55.62 30.64 29.99
C THR A 504 -56.87 31.16 30.68
N THR A 505 -57.91 30.41 30.64
CA THR A 505 -59.13 30.69 31.43
C THR A 505 -59.02 30.20 32.87
N ARG A 506 -59.82 30.81 33.77
CA ARG A 506 -59.87 30.44 35.18
C ARG A 506 -61.30 30.22 35.71
N ASP A 507 -62.26 30.29 34.80
CA ASP A 507 -63.67 30.24 35.19
C ASP A 507 -64.57 29.47 34.20
N VAL A 508 -64.04 28.36 33.71
CA VAL A 508 -64.78 27.44 32.81
C VAL A 508 -64.92 26.09 33.49
N ALA A 509 -66.14 25.58 33.55
CA ALA A 509 -66.43 24.32 34.22
C ALA A 509 -65.79 23.14 33.50
N GLY A 510 -64.98 22.33 34.24
CA GLY A 510 -64.38 21.07 33.77
C GLY A 510 -63.27 21.21 32.73
N LYS A 511 -62.88 22.45 32.42
CA LYS A 511 -61.81 22.67 31.43
C LYS A 511 -61.08 23.97 31.61
N VAL A 512 -59.90 24.06 30.96
CA VAL A 512 -59.19 25.31 30.75
C VAL A 512 -59.02 25.50 29.25
N SER A 513 -59.42 26.66 28.73
CA SER A 513 -59.19 27.04 27.35
C SER A 513 -57.90 27.88 27.28
N LEU A 514 -57.08 27.58 26.30
CA LEU A 514 -55.81 28.24 26.05
C LEU A 514 -55.88 28.97 24.71
N LYS A 515 -55.23 30.12 24.62
CA LYS A 515 -55.03 30.89 23.38
C LYS A 515 -53.64 31.50 23.40
N TRP A 516 -53.04 31.65 22.22
CA TRP A 516 -51.76 32.28 22.06
C TRP A 516 -51.65 33.00 20.73
N ASN A 517 -50.60 33.81 20.56
CA ASN A 517 -50.31 34.49 19.29
C ASN A 517 -49.67 33.52 18.32
N ALA A 518 -50.06 33.56 17.04
CA ALA A 518 -49.42 32.85 15.99
C ALA A 518 -47.97 33.35 15.81
N ASN A 519 -47.02 32.47 15.57
CA ASN A 519 -45.70 32.82 15.19
C ASN A 519 -45.71 33.53 13.83
N ALA A 520 -44.81 34.52 13.65
CA ALA A 520 -44.66 35.25 12.38
C ALA A 520 -43.88 34.47 11.31
N GLU A 521 -43.12 33.44 11.70
CA GLU A 521 -42.34 32.63 10.80
C GLU A 521 -43.25 31.70 9.96
N ASP A 522 -43.12 31.78 8.64
CA ASP A 522 -43.93 31.02 7.67
C ASP A 522 -43.69 29.52 7.68
N PHE A 523 -42.61 29.09 8.32
CA PHE A 523 -42.23 27.71 8.44
C PHE A 523 -42.76 27.03 9.69
N VAL A 524 -43.36 27.79 10.63
CA VAL A 524 -44.06 27.22 11.78
C VAL A 524 -45.41 26.66 11.31
N ASN A 525 -45.65 25.37 11.63
CA ASN A 525 -46.85 24.66 11.17
C ASN A 525 -47.64 23.99 12.31
N GLY A 526 -47.24 24.16 13.55
CA GLY A 526 -47.97 23.60 14.68
C GLY A 526 -47.41 24.04 16.03
N TYR A 527 -48.07 23.62 17.07
CA TYR A 527 -47.74 23.88 18.44
C TYR A 527 -47.95 22.66 19.29
N ASP A 528 -47.07 22.44 20.26
CA ASP A 528 -47.27 21.50 21.34
C ASP A 528 -47.68 22.26 22.60
N VAL A 529 -48.64 21.71 23.34
CA VAL A 529 -49.14 22.26 24.60
C VAL A 529 -49.03 21.20 25.68
N GLU A 530 -48.38 21.56 26.75
CA GLU A 530 -48.26 20.66 27.92
C GLU A 530 -48.84 21.34 29.16
N SER A 531 -49.38 20.53 30.05
CA SER A 531 -49.81 20.95 31.38
C SER A 531 -49.17 20.10 32.48
N ARG A 532 -49.10 20.69 33.68
CA ARG A 532 -48.82 19.96 34.92
C ARG A 532 -49.68 20.47 36.05
N SER A 533 -49.93 19.66 37.06
CA SER A 533 -50.53 20.16 38.30
C SER A 533 -49.53 21.13 38.98
N GLU A 534 -50.08 22.04 39.79
CA GLU A 534 -49.27 23.10 40.43
C GLU A 534 -48.10 22.54 41.25
N ASN A 535 -48.30 21.44 41.97
CA ASN A 535 -47.27 20.78 42.76
C ASN A 535 -46.78 19.48 42.12
N GLY A 536 -47.14 19.21 40.87
CA GLY A 536 -46.79 17.97 40.17
C GLY A 536 -45.49 18.08 39.39
N TRP A 537 -44.69 17.01 39.37
CA TRP A 537 -43.47 16.90 38.59
C TRP A 537 -43.72 16.41 37.16
N PHE A 538 -44.78 15.62 36.98
CA PHE A 538 -45.13 15.02 35.69
C PHE A 538 -45.94 15.97 34.83
N ARG A 539 -45.67 15.98 33.54
CA ARG A 539 -46.40 16.76 32.54
C ARG A 539 -47.30 15.85 31.71
N SER A 540 -48.39 16.41 31.27
CA SER A 540 -49.33 15.75 30.36
C SER A 540 -49.44 16.58 29.10
N THR A 541 -49.55 15.91 27.97
CA THR A 541 -49.83 16.55 26.68
C THR A 541 -51.28 16.99 26.64
N VAL A 542 -51.51 18.27 26.37
CA VAL A 542 -52.87 18.85 26.18
C VAL A 542 -53.17 18.86 24.67
N ALA A 543 -52.23 19.26 23.86
CA ALA A 543 -52.30 19.20 22.41
C ALA A 543 -50.92 18.94 21.81
N GLU A 544 -50.89 18.16 20.77
CA GLU A 544 -49.65 17.83 20.02
C GLU A 544 -49.85 18.23 18.56
N LYS A 545 -48.86 18.94 18.01
CA LYS A 545 -48.80 19.41 16.62
C LYS A 545 -50.09 20.12 16.16
N THR A 546 -50.75 20.83 17.08
CA THR A 546 -51.98 21.57 16.71
C THR A 546 -51.63 22.76 15.82
N ALA A 547 -52.31 22.90 14.69
CA ALA A 547 -52.20 24.08 13.82
C ALA A 547 -52.96 25.32 14.36
N ALA A 548 -53.90 25.09 15.24
CA ALA A 548 -54.69 26.16 15.86
C ALA A 548 -53.87 26.90 16.95
N CYS A 549 -54.03 28.19 17.05
CA CYS A 549 -53.47 28.98 18.17
C CYS A 549 -54.36 28.93 19.40
N ALA A 550 -54.99 27.80 19.64
CA ALA A 550 -55.87 27.54 20.81
C ALA A 550 -55.87 26.03 21.10
N ALA A 551 -56.13 25.69 22.36
CA ALA A 551 -56.31 24.32 22.84
C ALA A 551 -57.26 24.28 24.02
N GLU A 552 -57.79 23.12 24.33
CA GLU A 552 -58.61 22.94 25.52
C GLU A 552 -58.07 21.74 26.33
N ASP A 553 -57.91 21.94 27.61
CA ASP A 553 -57.59 20.89 28.57
C ASP A 553 -58.91 20.53 29.29
N ASN A 554 -59.49 19.39 28.97
CA ASN A 554 -60.80 18.93 29.37
C ASN A 554 -60.71 17.91 30.51
N GLY A 555 -61.80 17.69 31.21
CA GLY A 555 -61.92 16.65 32.25
C GLY A 555 -61.26 17.04 33.58
N LEU A 556 -61.05 18.34 33.80
CA LEU A 556 -60.50 18.86 35.03
C LEU A 556 -61.53 18.83 36.16
N LYS A 557 -61.06 18.55 37.37
CA LYS A 557 -61.91 18.66 38.55
C LYS A 557 -62.22 20.14 38.84
N ALA A 558 -63.33 20.40 39.44
CA ALA A 558 -63.72 21.74 39.85
C ALA A 558 -62.63 22.36 40.76
N GLY A 559 -62.17 23.56 40.41
CA GLY A 559 -61.12 24.26 41.11
C GLY A 559 -59.68 23.73 40.85
N GLU A 560 -59.53 22.75 39.96
CA GLU A 560 -58.19 22.23 39.65
C GLU A 560 -57.36 23.27 38.96
N ILE A 561 -56.13 23.52 39.50
CA ILE A 561 -55.15 24.42 38.98
C ILE A 561 -54.09 23.62 38.20
N ARG A 562 -53.78 24.12 37.01
CA ARG A 562 -52.69 23.59 36.18
C ARG A 562 -51.78 24.72 35.65
N LEU A 563 -50.54 24.39 35.43
CA LEU A 563 -49.52 25.22 34.76
C LEU A 563 -49.35 24.72 33.34
N TYR A 564 -49.49 25.62 32.39
CA TYR A 564 -49.43 25.35 30.96
C TYR A 564 -48.21 26.02 30.34
N ARG A 565 -47.62 25.34 29.38
CA ARG A 565 -46.57 25.91 28.51
C ARG A 565 -46.80 25.43 27.07
N ILE A 566 -46.30 26.20 26.13
CA ILE A 566 -46.38 25.94 24.70
C ILE A 566 -45.04 26.06 24.04
N ARG A 567 -44.86 25.38 22.92
CA ARG A 567 -43.77 25.56 22.02
C ARG A 567 -44.25 25.49 20.57
N ALA A 568 -43.53 26.20 19.68
CA ALA A 568 -43.78 26.14 18.25
C ALA A 568 -43.04 24.98 17.62
N LEU A 569 -43.64 24.38 16.62
CA LEU A 569 -43.09 23.33 15.79
C LEU A 569 -42.99 23.83 14.35
N ASP A 570 -41.87 23.54 13.68
CA ASP A 570 -41.77 23.79 12.27
C ASP A 570 -42.08 22.56 11.41
N ARG A 571 -42.27 22.78 10.10
CA ARG A 571 -42.53 21.71 9.11
C ARG A 571 -41.40 20.71 8.95
N TYR A 572 -40.22 20.96 9.53
CA TYR A 572 -39.04 20.08 9.49
C TYR A 572 -38.92 19.23 10.76
N GLY A 573 -39.83 19.40 11.71
CA GLY A 573 -39.89 18.65 12.97
C GLY A 573 -39.02 19.22 14.09
N ARG A 574 -38.53 20.49 13.96
CA ARG A 574 -37.80 21.17 15.03
C ARG A 574 -38.78 21.93 15.91
N ALA A 575 -38.47 22.03 17.19
CA ALA A 575 -39.29 22.71 18.17
C ALA A 575 -38.55 23.92 18.76
N SER A 576 -39.25 25.00 19.02
CA SER A 576 -38.75 26.10 19.86
C SER A 576 -38.50 25.64 21.29
N ASP A 577 -37.86 26.47 22.09
CA ASP A 577 -37.95 26.33 23.53
C ASP A 577 -39.38 26.50 24.01
N TRP A 578 -39.68 25.97 25.20
CA TRP A 578 -40.95 26.14 25.84
C TRP A 578 -41.17 27.58 26.32
N SER A 579 -42.42 28.06 26.23
CA SER A 579 -42.80 29.32 26.85
C SER A 579 -42.66 29.29 28.36
N ALA A 580 -42.73 30.45 29.01
CA ALA A 580 -43.00 30.56 30.42
C ALA A 580 -44.33 29.88 30.77
N GLU A 581 -44.40 29.29 31.95
CA GLU A 581 -45.62 28.65 32.43
C GLU A 581 -46.68 29.70 32.78
N VAL A 582 -47.93 29.44 32.39
CA VAL A 582 -49.07 30.26 32.70
C VAL A 582 -50.08 29.39 33.45
N GLN A 583 -50.61 29.95 34.57
CA GLN A 583 -51.56 29.28 35.41
C GLN A 583 -52.99 29.36 34.82
N GLY A 584 -53.68 28.25 34.70
CA GLY A 584 -55.06 28.13 34.39
C GLY A 584 -55.81 27.36 35.51
N ALA A 585 -57.09 27.53 35.60
CA ALA A 585 -57.90 26.82 36.60
C ALA A 585 -59.29 26.48 36.04
N ALA A 586 -59.77 25.33 36.37
CA ALA A 586 -61.20 25.02 36.17
C ALA A 586 -62.04 25.80 37.21
N ARG A 587 -63.24 26.13 36.78
CA ARG A 587 -64.18 26.82 37.67
C ARG A 587 -64.31 26.05 38.97
N PRO A 588 -64.11 26.70 40.14
CA PRO A 588 -64.32 26.02 41.43
C PRO A 588 -65.81 25.72 41.70
N LEU A 589 -66.00 24.77 42.56
CA LEU A 589 -67.38 24.53 43.05
C LEU A 589 -67.92 25.81 43.72
N PRO A 590 -69.15 26.13 43.56
CA PRO A 590 -69.78 27.17 44.37
C PRO A 590 -69.63 26.87 45.86
N ASP A 591 -69.61 27.87 46.69
CA ASP A 591 -69.68 27.70 48.12
C ASP A 591 -71.02 27.09 48.48
N PRO A 592 -71.11 26.32 49.57
CA PRO A 592 -72.38 25.79 50.01
C PRO A 592 -73.29 26.93 50.56
N PRO A 593 -74.61 26.76 50.47
CA PRO A 593 -75.53 27.65 51.12
C PRO A 593 -75.24 27.75 52.61
N ARG A 594 -75.52 28.94 53.20
CA ARG A 594 -75.24 29.24 54.60
C ARG A 594 -76.53 29.56 55.34
N ASP A 595 -76.46 29.73 56.64
CA ASP A 595 -77.57 30.11 57.50
C ASP A 595 -78.83 29.23 57.34
N ILE A 596 -78.65 27.92 57.29
CA ILE A 596 -79.70 26.95 57.08
C ILE A 596 -80.54 26.83 58.35
N ARG A 597 -81.81 27.13 58.23
CA ARG A 597 -82.75 27.06 59.33
C ARG A 597 -83.92 26.20 58.90
N ALA A 598 -84.42 25.42 59.84
CA ALA A 598 -85.65 24.67 59.68
C ALA A 598 -86.70 25.12 60.72
N VAL A 599 -87.86 25.49 60.27
CA VAL A 599 -88.97 25.91 61.12
C VAL A 599 -90.13 24.99 60.86
N ARG A 600 -90.73 24.48 61.91
CA ARG A 600 -91.90 23.57 61.78
C ARG A 600 -93.08 24.41 61.27
N VAL A 601 -93.80 23.87 60.30
CA VAL A 601 -95.00 24.44 59.69
C VAL A 601 -96.12 23.34 59.71
N ASP A 602 -97.40 23.69 59.45
CA ASP A 602 -98.54 22.76 59.56
C ASP A 602 -98.33 21.41 58.85
N ASN A 603 -97.75 21.41 57.72
CA ASN A 603 -97.55 20.19 56.91
C ASN A 603 -96.06 19.76 56.78
N GLY A 604 -95.19 20.05 57.75
CA GLY A 604 -93.76 19.66 57.65
C GLY A 604 -92.80 20.66 58.23
N TYR A 605 -91.63 20.80 57.55
CA TYR A 605 -90.59 21.77 57.93
C TYR A 605 -90.24 22.70 56.75
N LYS A 606 -90.33 24.01 57.02
CA LYS A 606 -89.84 25.03 56.10
C LYS A 606 -88.33 25.20 56.31
N ILE A 607 -87.50 24.84 55.30
CA ILE A 607 -86.09 25.06 55.30
C ILE A 607 -85.82 26.35 54.55
N THR A 608 -85.03 27.29 55.15
CA THR A 608 -84.55 28.55 54.54
C THR A 608 -83.06 28.59 54.61
N PHE A 609 -82.44 29.22 53.66
CA PHE A 609 -80.97 29.37 53.60
C PHE A 609 -80.56 30.63 52.81
N ALA A 610 -79.34 31.07 53.03
CA ALA A 610 -78.73 32.12 52.25
C ALA A 610 -77.94 31.47 51.10
N PRO A 611 -78.16 31.84 49.84
CA PRO A 611 -77.35 31.39 48.73
C PRO A 611 -75.92 31.94 48.85
N PRO A 612 -74.86 31.24 48.34
CA PRO A 612 -73.45 31.68 48.48
C PRO A 612 -73.19 32.91 47.68
N ARG A 613 -73.78 33.05 46.50
CA ARG A 613 -73.62 34.20 45.57
C ARG A 613 -74.80 34.27 44.60
N ASP A 614 -74.83 35.33 43.80
CA ASP A 614 -75.76 35.41 42.65
C ASP A 614 -75.33 34.42 41.56
N GLY A 615 -76.28 34.08 40.68
CA GLY A 615 -76.02 33.13 39.58
C GLY A 615 -76.24 31.63 39.94
N MET A 616 -76.81 31.36 41.09
CA MET A 616 -77.23 29.98 41.38
C MET A 616 -78.56 29.69 40.66
N THR A 617 -78.60 28.57 39.91
CA THR A 617 -79.74 28.21 39.07
C THR A 617 -80.70 27.30 39.79
N GLU A 618 -80.22 26.53 40.73
CA GLU A 618 -81.06 25.63 41.57
C GLU A 618 -80.41 25.29 42.91
N PHE A 619 -81.13 24.78 43.83
CA PHE A 619 -80.66 24.28 45.11
C PHE A 619 -81.21 22.87 45.26
N ARG A 620 -80.42 21.96 45.81
CA ARG A 620 -80.79 20.58 46.07
C ARG A 620 -80.80 20.29 47.55
N ILE A 621 -81.84 19.76 48.05
CA ILE A 621 -82.00 19.42 49.44
C ILE A 621 -81.82 17.90 49.56
N TYR A 622 -80.93 17.52 50.44
CA TYR A 622 -80.65 16.11 50.68
C TYR A 622 -80.93 15.73 52.13
N ARG A 623 -81.39 14.51 52.29
CA ARG A 623 -81.49 13.84 53.58
C ARG A 623 -80.19 13.10 53.81
N LYS A 624 -79.50 13.42 54.89
CA LYS A 624 -78.23 12.80 55.24
C LYS A 624 -78.47 11.43 55.85
N LYS A 625 -77.80 10.43 55.36
CA LYS A 625 -77.78 9.07 55.90
C LYS A 625 -76.38 8.75 56.47
N PHE A 626 -76.30 7.63 57.19
CA PHE A 626 -75.01 7.11 57.70
C PHE A 626 -74.00 6.89 56.58
N MET A 627 -74.44 6.39 55.46
CA MET A 627 -73.65 6.31 54.25
C MET A 627 -74.35 7.03 53.09
N GLY A 628 -73.83 8.23 52.70
CA GLY A 628 -74.39 9.02 51.61
C GLY A 628 -75.46 10.00 51.97
N SER A 629 -76.16 10.47 50.95
CA SER A 629 -77.30 11.39 51.10
C SER A 629 -78.33 11.14 49.98
N ASP A 630 -79.59 11.12 50.30
CA ASP A 630 -80.71 10.99 49.35
C ASP A 630 -81.24 12.37 48.94
N LEU A 631 -81.36 12.60 47.64
CA LEU A 631 -81.96 13.81 47.10
C LEU A 631 -83.44 13.81 47.44
N VAL A 632 -83.87 14.81 48.19
CA VAL A 632 -85.31 15.00 48.61
C VAL A 632 -86.01 15.92 47.60
N LYS A 633 -85.38 17.04 47.24
CA LYS A 633 -86.05 18.03 46.37
C LYS A 633 -85.01 18.91 45.66
N THR A 634 -85.29 19.32 44.43
CA THR A 634 -84.64 20.34 43.73
C THR A 634 -85.50 21.56 43.59
N ILE A 635 -84.97 22.75 43.89
CA ILE A 635 -85.71 24.01 43.92
C ILE A 635 -84.92 25.16 43.32
N LYS A 636 -85.63 26.20 42.89
CA LYS A 636 -85.03 27.47 42.41
C LYS A 636 -85.21 28.63 43.37
N THR A 637 -85.80 28.39 44.51
CA THR A 637 -86.10 29.38 45.57
C THR A 637 -85.14 29.20 46.74
N LYS A 638 -85.03 30.19 47.61
CA LYS A 638 -84.17 30.18 48.81
C LYS A 638 -84.89 29.52 50.01
N GLU A 639 -86.00 28.91 49.74
CA GLU A 639 -86.84 28.24 50.78
C GLU A 639 -87.56 27.05 50.16
N VAL A 640 -87.82 26.07 51.00
CA VAL A 640 -88.59 24.88 50.61
C VAL A 640 -89.33 24.29 51.80
N THR A 641 -90.52 23.80 51.58
CA THR A 641 -91.20 22.97 52.56
C THR A 641 -91.02 21.50 52.22
N ILE A 642 -90.64 20.72 53.21
CA ILE A 642 -90.44 19.26 53.10
C ILE A 642 -91.34 18.59 54.18
N ASP A 643 -91.69 17.38 53.93
CA ASP A 643 -92.54 16.61 54.85
C ASP A 643 -91.84 16.33 56.19
N ALA A 644 -92.62 16.21 57.27
CA ALA A 644 -92.06 15.86 58.56
C ALA A 644 -91.59 14.39 58.58
N PRO A 645 -90.49 14.07 59.27
CA PRO A 645 -90.12 12.66 59.46
C PRO A 645 -91.17 11.94 60.28
N PRO A 646 -91.18 10.62 60.28
CA PRO A 646 -92.06 9.81 61.10
C PRO A 646 -92.08 10.24 62.59
N ALA A 647 -93.17 10.13 63.29
CA ALA A 647 -93.29 10.55 64.68
C ALA A 647 -92.21 9.85 65.57
N GLY A 648 -91.40 10.63 66.27
CA GLY A 648 -90.28 10.17 67.10
C GLY A 648 -88.96 9.98 66.39
N GLU A 649 -88.87 10.27 65.11
CA GLU A 649 -87.62 10.19 64.33
C GLU A 649 -87.06 11.61 64.05
N THR A 650 -85.74 11.72 63.93
CA THR A 650 -85.09 12.93 63.51
C THR A 650 -84.27 12.71 62.25
N GLU A 651 -84.25 13.68 61.35
CA GLU A 651 -83.54 13.64 60.12
C GLU A 651 -82.61 14.86 60.05
N ASP A 652 -81.41 14.66 59.59
CA ASP A 652 -80.46 15.71 59.28
C ASP A 652 -80.55 16.08 57.78
N MET A 653 -80.86 17.31 57.47
CA MET A 653 -81.02 17.85 56.13
C MET A 653 -79.81 18.74 55.80
N VAL A 654 -79.31 18.68 54.55
CA VAL A 654 -78.26 19.53 54.01
C VAL A 654 -78.71 20.07 52.65
N VAL A 655 -78.16 21.19 52.27
CA VAL A 655 -78.48 21.88 51.01
C VAL A 655 -77.24 22.07 50.23
N THR A 656 -77.29 21.87 48.92
CA THR A 656 -76.26 22.28 47.97
C THR A 656 -76.77 23.35 47.03
N ALA A 657 -75.89 24.11 46.48
CA ALA A 657 -76.21 25.12 45.46
C ALA A 657 -75.63 24.65 44.13
N VAL A 658 -76.33 24.81 43.03
CA VAL A 658 -75.88 24.50 41.67
C VAL A 658 -75.82 25.80 40.91
N ASP A 659 -74.62 26.06 40.29
CA ASP A 659 -74.41 27.26 39.50
C ASP A 659 -74.95 27.10 38.06
N GLU A 660 -74.76 28.16 37.26
CA GLU A 660 -75.21 28.24 35.88
C GLU A 660 -74.49 27.22 34.95
N CYS A 661 -73.37 26.70 35.40
CA CYS A 661 -72.58 25.68 34.68
C CYS A 661 -72.87 24.28 35.12
N GLY A 662 -73.83 24.10 36.06
CA GLY A 662 -74.25 22.79 36.61
C GLY A 662 -73.29 22.24 37.67
N LEU A 663 -72.30 23.05 38.15
CA LEU A 663 -71.44 22.67 39.27
C LEU A 663 -72.18 22.71 40.57
N GLU A 664 -72.17 21.65 41.31
CA GLU A 664 -72.87 21.50 42.59
C GLU A 664 -71.89 21.70 43.75
N SER A 665 -72.19 22.57 44.70
CA SER A 665 -71.43 22.81 45.91
C SER A 665 -71.24 21.55 46.76
N VAL A 666 -70.32 21.60 47.68
CA VAL A 666 -70.28 20.68 48.79
C VAL A 666 -71.55 20.91 49.63
N GLN A 667 -71.91 19.92 50.41
CA GLN A 667 -73.06 20.04 51.31
C GLN A 667 -72.84 21.12 52.33
N SER A 668 -73.92 21.85 52.65
CA SER A 668 -74.00 22.83 53.73
C SER A 668 -73.80 22.22 55.12
N GLU A 669 -73.79 23.07 56.13
CA GLU A 669 -74.02 22.63 57.48
C GLU A 669 -75.45 21.91 57.55
N LYS A 670 -75.50 20.98 58.42
CA LYS A 670 -76.74 20.21 58.59
C LYS A 670 -77.81 20.95 59.48
N VAL A 671 -79.03 20.83 59.15
CA VAL A 671 -80.09 21.26 59.97
C VAL A 671 -80.96 20.02 60.34
N ARG A 672 -81.31 19.88 61.59
CA ARG A 672 -82.04 18.77 62.06
C ARG A 672 -83.55 19.09 62.05
N ILE A 673 -84.37 18.17 61.57
CA ILE A 673 -85.80 18.22 61.57
C ILE A 673 -86.38 16.99 62.30
N GLY A 674 -87.57 17.08 62.90
CA GLY A 674 -88.16 16.00 63.71
C GLY A 674 -88.07 16.30 65.20
N GLN A 675 -88.89 15.82 65.92
CA GLN A 675 -89.46 15.56 67.21
C GLN A 675 -90.84 15.84 67.18
#